data_407d8b96e3cbd833b253666644df16f2
#
_entry.id   407d8b96e3cbd833b253666644df16f2
#
_cell.length_a   1.000
_cell.length_b   1.000
_cell.length_c   1.000
_cell.angle_alpha   90.00
_cell.angle_beta   90.00
_cell.angle_gamma   90.00
#
_symmetry.space_group_name_H-M   'P 1'
#
loop_
_entity.id
_entity.type
_entity.pdbx_description
1 polymer ?
#
loop_
_entity_poly.entity_id
_entity_poly.type
_entity_poly.pdbx_seq_one_letter_code
_entity_poly.pdbx_strand_id
1 'polypeptide(L)'
;MRQIFSIALLLPLAAWPAAALADDPPAAEAAVLPAAVGAPRDVPYAGMIALRVTPDLDHHVFNVAETLPVRGGGPLTLLYPKWIPGTHSPEGAIAAMAGLTITADGAPVPWTRDTVNVYAFHVDVPAHAGSLKLSFQYLSPVTSREGAVVMTDRIALLQWWQEVLYPAGYYARGITVRPAFDLPAGWQYGSALEEQSRGGGTVTFKPVTLDVLVDSPLYAGLYFARWDLAPGAKTPVHMDAVADAPEDLAIKPEDLQAHRNVVTQSALNYASQHYDHFDFLVAVSDETSSGLEHHRSSENGVPTTYFTDPKKDIFSRTYLMPHEYSHSWDGKFRRPADLWSPDFNIVPERGSLLWVYEGQTQYWGEVIAARAGLQTAQQFRDYLASTGAELQAQAGRNWRDLQDTTNDPVINQRRPLSWRDWSRAEDYYMEGALMWLDADTLIREKTNNAASLTTFAQKFFGIDDGSYKEATYAFDDVVGTLNAVYPYDWAGFLRTRLDTHPNTALLDGIERSGWRLVFTDKESDLSKAGSALRKVHSFRFSLGLIAAGDGAVRAVSWGGPAYQAGLSAGVSIVAVNGTDFDADTLSDAIKKAQTTRAPIELLIHNGKHYRTVAIPYYDGLRYPHLERIAGVPDRLSDIIAPLK
;
A
#
# COMPACT_ATOMS: atom_id res chain seq x y z
N MET A 1 -32.20 -46.65 62.57
CA MET A 1 -32.96 -47.78 62.01
C MET A 1 -33.56 -47.41 60.69
N ARG A 2 -32.99 -47.84 59.59
CA ARG A 2 -33.61 -48.17 58.30
C ARG A 2 -32.54 -48.80 57.44
N GLN A 3 -32.66 -50.11 57.25
CA GLN A 3 -31.80 -50.92 56.38
C GLN A 3 -32.07 -50.55 54.91
N ILE A 4 -31.01 -50.43 54.13
CA ILE A 4 -31.08 -50.38 52.69
C ILE A 4 -30.56 -51.72 52.17
N PHE A 5 -31.44 -52.50 51.54
CA PHE A 5 -31.14 -53.74 50.84
C PHE A 5 -30.42 -53.40 49.51
N SER A 6 -29.21 -53.90 49.35
CA SER A 6 -28.51 -53.90 48.04
C SER A 6 -28.89 -55.17 47.27
N ILE A 7 -29.59 -55.02 46.16
CA ILE A 7 -29.85 -56.11 45.21
C ILE A 7 -28.71 -56.06 44.18
N ALA A 8 -27.84 -57.04 44.22
CA ALA A 8 -26.83 -57.25 43.18
C ALA A 8 -27.48 -57.95 41.98
N LEU A 9 -27.62 -57.23 40.85
CA LEU A 9 -28.05 -57.81 39.57
C LEU A 9 -26.82 -58.40 38.87
N LEU A 10 -26.70 -59.74 38.85
CA LEU A 10 -25.74 -60.47 38.02
C LEU A 10 -26.27 -60.48 36.57
N LEU A 11 -25.71 -59.69 35.71
CA LEU A 11 -25.90 -59.78 34.25
C LEU A 11 -24.87 -60.76 33.67
N PRO A 12 -25.28 -61.70 32.80
CA PRO A 12 -24.34 -62.63 32.17
C PRO A 12 -23.45 -61.85 31.16
N LEU A 13 -22.14 -62.03 31.27
CA LEU A 13 -21.19 -61.64 30.25
C LEU A 13 -21.48 -62.41 28.95
N ALA A 14 -22.17 -61.81 28.03
CA ALA A 14 -22.17 -62.25 26.64
C ALA A 14 -20.79 -62.03 26.04
N ALA A 15 -20.08 -63.09 25.72
CA ALA A 15 -18.85 -63.00 24.93
C ALA A 15 -19.19 -62.45 23.51
N TRP A 16 -18.83 -61.23 23.25
CA TRP A 16 -18.83 -60.73 21.89
C TRP A 16 -17.76 -61.48 21.08
N PRO A 17 -18.09 -61.98 19.88
CA PRO A 17 -17.07 -62.53 19.01
C PRO A 17 -16.03 -61.41 18.73
N ALA A 18 -14.76 -61.77 18.87
CA ALA A 18 -13.67 -60.90 18.42
C ALA A 18 -13.95 -60.53 16.96
N ALA A 19 -14.32 -59.26 16.73
CA ALA A 19 -14.36 -58.74 15.37
C ALA A 19 -12.95 -58.95 14.80
N ALA A 20 -12.86 -59.64 13.68
CA ALA A 20 -11.64 -59.66 12.89
C ALA A 20 -11.19 -58.22 12.72
N LEU A 21 -9.95 -57.92 13.09
CA LEU A 21 -9.35 -56.63 12.79
C LEU A 21 -9.53 -56.42 11.28
N ALA A 22 -10.37 -55.44 10.91
CA ALA A 22 -10.45 -55.00 9.52
C ALA A 22 -9.02 -54.66 9.11
N ASP A 23 -8.64 -55.08 7.93
CA ASP A 23 -7.36 -54.69 7.34
C ASP A 23 -7.15 -53.21 7.56
N ASP A 24 -5.97 -52.82 7.99
CA ASP A 24 -5.64 -51.40 8.17
C ASP A 24 -6.09 -50.62 6.92
N PRO A 25 -6.79 -49.49 7.10
CA PRO A 25 -7.18 -48.70 5.95
C PRO A 25 -5.93 -48.39 5.14
N PRO A 26 -6.02 -48.42 3.82
CA PRO A 26 -4.86 -48.13 2.97
C PRO A 26 -4.22 -46.82 3.40
N ALA A 27 -2.89 -46.79 3.44
CA ALA A 27 -2.15 -45.56 3.75
C ALA A 27 -2.61 -44.43 2.81
N ALA A 28 -2.76 -43.23 3.37
CA ALA A 28 -3.12 -42.07 2.56
C ALA A 28 -2.05 -41.84 1.48
N GLU A 29 -2.44 -41.84 0.23
CA GLU A 29 -1.57 -41.49 -0.90
C GLU A 29 -1.75 -40.04 -1.24
N ALA A 30 -0.64 -39.35 -1.56
CA ALA A 30 -0.69 -37.96 -2.03
C ALA A 30 -1.38 -37.90 -3.41
N ALA A 31 -2.27 -36.94 -3.60
CA ALA A 31 -2.87 -36.70 -4.90
C ALA A 31 -1.79 -36.31 -5.93
N VAL A 32 -1.95 -36.79 -7.15
CA VAL A 32 -1.12 -36.36 -8.27
C VAL A 32 -1.49 -34.91 -8.59
N LEU A 33 -0.54 -33.98 -8.44
CA LEU A 33 -0.74 -32.58 -8.79
C LEU A 33 -0.78 -32.41 -10.31
N PRO A 34 -1.55 -31.45 -10.84
CA PRO A 34 -1.45 -31.04 -12.24
C PRO A 34 -0.01 -30.70 -12.62
N ALA A 35 0.33 -30.85 -13.88
CA ALA A 35 1.64 -30.42 -14.38
C ALA A 35 1.77 -28.88 -14.14
N ALA A 36 2.89 -28.47 -13.55
CA ALA A 36 3.14 -27.06 -13.30
C ALA A 36 3.21 -26.29 -14.64
N VAL A 37 2.69 -25.06 -14.65
CA VAL A 37 2.84 -24.14 -15.78
C VAL A 37 4.35 -23.88 -15.96
N GLY A 38 4.84 -23.99 -17.20
CA GLY A 38 6.26 -23.83 -17.51
C GLY A 38 6.79 -22.42 -17.22
N ALA A 39 8.08 -22.34 -16.88
CA ALA A 39 8.73 -21.05 -16.66
C ALA A 39 8.65 -20.14 -17.90
N PRO A 40 8.46 -18.83 -17.72
CA PRO A 40 8.39 -17.89 -18.84
C PRO A 40 9.75 -17.71 -19.51
N ARG A 41 9.73 -17.33 -20.80
CA ARG A 41 10.92 -17.08 -21.63
C ARG A 41 10.87 -15.68 -22.23
N ASP A 42 12.01 -15.06 -22.36
CA ASP A 42 12.16 -13.75 -23.01
C ASP A 42 12.17 -13.86 -24.52
N VAL A 43 11.03 -14.21 -25.10
CA VAL A 43 10.81 -14.34 -26.56
C VAL A 43 9.48 -13.68 -26.92
N PRO A 44 9.34 -13.10 -28.12
CA PRO A 44 8.09 -12.45 -28.50
C PRO A 44 6.97 -13.48 -28.72
N TYR A 45 5.79 -13.14 -28.21
CA TYR A 45 4.55 -13.84 -28.56
C TYR A 45 4.16 -13.48 -29.99
N ALA A 46 3.71 -14.49 -30.73
CA ALA A 46 3.40 -14.30 -32.13
C ALA A 46 2.00 -13.77 -32.36
N GLY A 47 1.90 -12.50 -32.60
CA GLY A 47 0.65 -11.77 -32.83
C GLY A 47 0.42 -10.68 -31.78
N MET A 48 -0.68 -9.96 -31.91
CA MET A 48 -1.06 -8.85 -31.04
C MET A 48 -2.45 -9.10 -30.46
N ILE A 49 -2.53 -9.07 -29.16
CA ILE A 49 -3.81 -9.15 -28.44
C ILE A 49 -4.60 -7.86 -28.68
N ALA A 50 -5.88 -7.97 -29.09
CA ALA A 50 -6.79 -6.85 -29.12
C ALA A 50 -7.68 -6.93 -27.88
N LEU A 51 -7.62 -5.91 -27.03
CA LEU A 51 -8.33 -5.84 -25.76
C LEU A 51 -9.26 -4.63 -25.76
N ARG A 52 -10.54 -4.84 -25.47
CA ARG A 52 -11.54 -3.78 -25.35
C ARG A 52 -12.28 -3.92 -24.05
N VAL A 53 -12.40 -2.81 -23.32
CA VAL A 53 -13.13 -2.73 -22.05
C VAL A 53 -14.25 -1.71 -22.17
N THR A 54 -15.46 -2.13 -21.74
CA THR A 54 -16.67 -1.30 -21.75
C THR A 54 -17.22 -1.22 -20.33
N PRO A 55 -17.24 -0.04 -19.68
CA PRO A 55 -17.83 0.12 -18.35
C PRO A 55 -19.36 0.05 -18.42
N ASP A 56 -19.95 -0.68 -17.49
CA ASP A 56 -21.38 -0.67 -17.17
C ASP A 56 -21.52 0.03 -15.81
N LEU A 57 -21.78 1.33 -15.83
CA LEU A 57 -21.82 2.17 -14.64
C LEU A 57 -22.98 1.82 -13.71
N ASP A 58 -24.13 1.42 -14.29
CA ASP A 58 -25.34 1.09 -13.52
C ASP A 58 -25.16 -0.17 -12.66
N HIS A 59 -24.29 -1.09 -13.10
CA HIS A 59 -24.03 -2.36 -12.41
C HIS A 59 -22.64 -2.46 -11.81
N HIS A 60 -21.80 -1.43 -11.94
CA HIS A 60 -20.41 -1.39 -11.48
C HIS A 60 -19.56 -2.55 -12.04
N VAL A 61 -19.64 -2.75 -13.36
CA VAL A 61 -18.96 -3.86 -14.05
C VAL A 61 -18.13 -3.35 -15.22
N PHE A 62 -16.93 -3.85 -15.38
CA PHE A 62 -16.17 -3.73 -16.62
C PHE A 62 -16.41 -4.98 -17.48
N ASN A 63 -17.01 -4.80 -18.67
CA ASN A 63 -17.17 -5.85 -19.65
C ASN A 63 -15.93 -5.93 -20.54
N VAL A 64 -15.31 -7.09 -20.62
CA VAL A 64 -14.07 -7.33 -21.35
C VAL A 64 -14.34 -8.15 -22.59
N ALA A 65 -13.82 -7.70 -23.73
CA ALA A 65 -13.76 -8.43 -24.99
C ALA A 65 -12.29 -8.48 -25.47
N GLU A 66 -11.75 -9.69 -25.56
CA GLU A 66 -10.36 -9.92 -25.93
C GLU A 66 -10.27 -10.83 -27.15
N THR A 67 -9.35 -10.53 -28.05
CA THR A 67 -9.01 -11.41 -29.18
C THR A 67 -7.53 -11.77 -29.09
N LEU A 68 -7.28 -13.03 -28.83
CA LEU A 68 -5.94 -13.61 -28.68
C LEU A 68 -5.57 -14.37 -29.95
N PRO A 69 -4.57 -13.95 -30.74
CA PRO A 69 -4.04 -14.74 -31.86
C PRO A 69 -3.46 -16.06 -31.37
N VAL A 70 -3.74 -17.15 -32.07
CA VAL A 70 -3.16 -18.46 -31.78
C VAL A 70 -2.59 -19.08 -33.05
N ARG A 71 -1.58 -19.98 -32.91
CA ARG A 71 -0.98 -20.66 -34.02
C ARG A 71 -1.09 -22.18 -33.87
N GLY A 72 -2.00 -22.77 -34.65
CA GLY A 72 -2.25 -24.20 -34.60
C GLY A 72 -3.10 -24.63 -33.40
N GLY A 73 -3.48 -25.89 -33.36
CA GLY A 73 -4.23 -26.52 -32.30
C GLY A 73 -3.37 -27.07 -31.16
N GLY A 74 -4.01 -27.45 -30.08
CA GLY A 74 -3.38 -28.11 -28.93
C GLY A 74 -3.47 -27.30 -27.61
N PRO A 75 -2.80 -27.77 -26.57
CA PRO A 75 -2.92 -27.20 -25.24
C PRO A 75 -2.34 -25.77 -25.17
N LEU A 76 -3.11 -24.87 -24.56
CA LEU A 76 -2.73 -23.50 -24.23
C LEU A 76 -3.12 -23.24 -22.78
N THR A 77 -2.24 -22.60 -22.02
CA THR A 77 -2.58 -22.05 -20.71
C THR A 77 -2.67 -20.55 -20.81
N LEU A 78 -3.79 -19.98 -20.36
CA LEU A 78 -3.98 -18.55 -20.19
C LEU A 78 -3.74 -18.22 -18.72
N LEU A 79 -3.08 -17.09 -18.47
CA LEU A 79 -2.81 -16.58 -17.13
C LEU A 79 -3.58 -15.29 -16.89
N TYR A 80 -4.05 -15.13 -15.67
CA TYR A 80 -4.52 -13.86 -15.12
C TYR A 80 -3.42 -13.28 -14.22
N PRO A 81 -3.14 -11.97 -14.24
CA PRO A 81 -2.11 -11.38 -13.39
C PRO A 81 -2.35 -11.69 -11.92
N LYS A 82 -1.31 -12.17 -11.24
CA LYS A 82 -1.32 -12.57 -9.83
C LYS A 82 -0.42 -11.68 -8.99
N TRP A 83 0.82 -11.45 -9.45
CA TRP A 83 1.79 -10.56 -8.85
C TRP A 83 1.69 -9.21 -9.55
N ILE A 84 1.13 -8.23 -8.85
CA ILE A 84 0.89 -6.91 -9.44
C ILE A 84 2.04 -6.00 -9.02
N PRO A 85 2.78 -5.41 -9.97
CA PRO A 85 3.86 -4.48 -9.64
C PRO A 85 3.38 -3.33 -8.76
N GLY A 86 4.04 -3.13 -7.62
CA GLY A 86 3.67 -2.12 -6.61
C GLY A 86 2.83 -2.65 -5.45
N THR A 87 2.13 -3.77 -5.59
CA THR A 87 1.40 -4.37 -4.44
C THR A 87 2.29 -5.26 -3.58
N HIS A 88 3.43 -5.74 -4.12
CA HIS A 88 4.42 -6.61 -3.48
C HIS A 88 3.85 -7.95 -2.99
N SER A 89 2.68 -8.36 -3.49
CA SER A 89 1.96 -9.55 -3.04
C SER A 89 1.13 -10.17 -4.15
N PRO A 90 0.70 -11.44 -4.01
CA PRO A 90 -0.13 -12.11 -5.01
C PRO A 90 -1.60 -11.70 -4.90
N GLU A 91 -1.90 -10.43 -5.11
CA GLU A 91 -3.24 -9.82 -4.89
C GLU A 91 -4.09 -9.72 -6.17
N GLY A 92 -3.72 -10.38 -7.25
CA GLY A 92 -4.53 -10.39 -8.46
C GLY A 92 -6.01 -10.67 -8.16
N ALA A 93 -6.92 -9.83 -8.67
CA ALA A 93 -8.34 -9.81 -8.29
C ALA A 93 -9.16 -10.95 -8.94
N ILE A 94 -8.64 -12.17 -8.90
CA ILE A 94 -9.25 -13.34 -9.56
C ILE A 94 -10.66 -13.66 -9.06
N ALA A 95 -11.00 -13.31 -7.83
CA ALA A 95 -12.34 -13.52 -7.27
C ALA A 95 -13.39 -12.59 -7.88
N ALA A 96 -12.98 -11.43 -8.41
CA ALA A 96 -13.85 -10.48 -9.08
C ALA A 96 -14.04 -10.77 -10.58
N MET A 97 -13.27 -11.70 -11.14
CA MET A 97 -13.42 -12.15 -12.52
C MET A 97 -14.60 -13.12 -12.65
N ALA A 98 -15.55 -12.82 -13.54
CA ALA A 98 -16.75 -13.61 -13.74
C ALA A 98 -17.10 -13.80 -15.23
N GLY A 99 -17.97 -14.77 -15.54
CA GLY A 99 -18.60 -14.95 -16.84
C GLY A 99 -17.66 -15.31 -17.99
N LEU A 100 -16.49 -15.90 -17.73
CA LEU A 100 -15.53 -16.25 -18.77
C LEU A 100 -16.13 -17.20 -19.82
N THR A 101 -16.13 -16.74 -21.07
CA THR A 101 -16.43 -17.54 -22.25
C THR A 101 -15.28 -17.45 -23.24
N ILE A 102 -14.96 -18.56 -23.88
CA ILE A 102 -13.93 -18.64 -24.93
C ILE A 102 -14.56 -19.24 -26.17
N THR A 103 -14.33 -18.64 -27.34
CA THR A 103 -14.79 -19.15 -28.62
C THR A 103 -13.66 -19.12 -29.66
N ALA A 104 -13.71 -20.06 -30.61
CA ALA A 104 -12.89 -20.08 -31.83
C ALA A 104 -13.81 -20.23 -33.04
N ASP A 105 -13.67 -19.34 -34.03
CA ASP A 105 -14.54 -19.32 -35.24
C ASP A 105 -16.04 -19.36 -34.94
N GLY A 106 -16.45 -18.76 -33.81
CA GLY A 106 -17.82 -18.70 -33.34
C GLY A 106 -18.30 -19.92 -32.55
N ALA A 107 -17.51 -21.00 -32.46
CA ALA A 107 -17.83 -22.18 -31.66
C ALA A 107 -17.25 -22.07 -30.24
N PRO A 108 -17.99 -22.49 -29.19
CA PRO A 108 -17.47 -22.52 -27.81
C PRO A 108 -16.24 -23.43 -27.70
N VAL A 109 -15.24 -22.95 -26.96
CA VAL A 109 -14.05 -23.73 -26.60
C VAL A 109 -14.08 -23.93 -25.09
N PRO A 110 -14.16 -25.17 -24.59
CA PRO A 110 -14.13 -25.46 -23.17
C PRO A 110 -12.80 -25.05 -22.53
N TRP A 111 -12.88 -24.59 -21.29
CA TRP A 111 -11.72 -24.28 -20.47
C TRP A 111 -11.86 -24.92 -19.07
N THR A 112 -10.72 -25.16 -18.41
CA THR A 112 -10.68 -25.62 -17.04
C THR A 112 -9.72 -24.73 -16.24
N ARG A 113 -10.09 -24.42 -14.98
CA ARG A 113 -9.21 -23.69 -14.07
C ARG A 113 -8.19 -24.67 -13.46
N ASP A 114 -6.93 -24.27 -13.37
CA ASP A 114 -5.92 -25.00 -12.61
C ASP A 114 -6.28 -25.02 -11.12
N THR A 115 -6.19 -26.19 -10.50
CA THR A 115 -6.61 -26.35 -9.09
C THR A 115 -5.51 -25.99 -8.09
N VAL A 116 -4.28 -25.77 -8.55
CA VAL A 116 -3.13 -25.32 -7.75
C VAL A 116 -2.83 -23.86 -8.02
N ASN A 117 -2.63 -23.49 -9.29
CA ASN A 117 -2.51 -22.10 -9.70
C ASN A 117 -3.86 -21.58 -10.20
N VAL A 118 -4.74 -21.17 -9.29
CA VAL A 118 -6.12 -20.75 -9.62
C VAL A 118 -6.21 -19.54 -10.57
N TYR A 119 -5.08 -18.90 -10.87
CA TYR A 119 -4.94 -17.83 -11.85
C TYR A 119 -4.64 -18.34 -13.27
N ALA A 120 -4.56 -19.67 -13.47
CA ALA A 120 -4.30 -20.30 -14.76
C ALA A 120 -5.57 -21.00 -15.28
N PHE A 121 -5.78 -20.88 -16.61
CA PHE A 121 -6.91 -21.48 -17.33
C PHE A 121 -6.37 -22.32 -18.49
N HIS A 122 -6.70 -23.60 -18.52
CA HIS A 122 -6.27 -24.54 -19.55
C HIS A 122 -7.33 -24.62 -20.65
N VAL A 123 -6.89 -24.52 -21.88
CA VAL A 123 -7.71 -24.53 -23.10
C VAL A 123 -7.09 -25.49 -24.10
N ASP A 124 -7.89 -26.28 -24.77
CA ASP A 124 -7.44 -27.05 -25.94
C ASP A 124 -7.86 -26.31 -27.20
N VAL A 125 -6.90 -25.64 -27.85
CA VAL A 125 -7.13 -24.81 -29.04
C VAL A 125 -7.51 -25.68 -30.21
N PRO A 126 -8.63 -25.43 -30.93
CA PRO A 126 -8.98 -26.19 -32.12
C PRO A 126 -7.92 -26.08 -33.23
N ALA A 127 -7.69 -27.15 -33.98
CA ALA A 127 -6.57 -27.29 -34.93
C ALA A 127 -6.49 -26.18 -36.02
N HIS A 128 -7.62 -25.60 -36.37
CA HIS A 128 -7.74 -24.58 -37.43
C HIS A 128 -7.93 -23.15 -36.91
N ALA A 129 -7.96 -22.98 -35.60
CA ALA A 129 -8.20 -21.66 -35.02
C ALA A 129 -7.02 -20.71 -35.26
N GLY A 130 -7.29 -19.56 -35.83
CA GLY A 130 -6.32 -18.46 -35.97
C GLY A 130 -6.36 -17.49 -34.81
N SER A 131 -7.43 -17.51 -34.02
CA SER A 131 -7.59 -16.70 -32.81
C SER A 131 -8.64 -17.30 -31.86
N LEU A 132 -8.48 -17.00 -30.59
CA LEU A 132 -9.52 -17.17 -29.57
C LEU A 132 -10.17 -15.81 -29.28
N LYS A 133 -11.50 -15.80 -29.13
CA LYS A 133 -12.23 -14.65 -28.60
C LYS A 133 -12.65 -14.97 -27.18
N LEU A 134 -12.23 -14.13 -26.24
CA LEU A 134 -12.55 -14.25 -24.84
C LEU A 134 -13.54 -13.13 -24.48
N SER A 135 -14.48 -13.42 -23.61
CA SER A 135 -15.35 -12.42 -22.98
C SER A 135 -15.50 -12.79 -21.51
N PHE A 136 -15.36 -11.79 -20.64
CA PHE A 136 -15.55 -11.93 -19.21
C PHE A 136 -15.88 -10.56 -18.60
N GLN A 137 -16.14 -10.53 -17.31
CA GLN A 137 -16.41 -9.31 -16.55
C GLN A 137 -15.45 -9.21 -15.36
N TYR A 138 -15.08 -7.98 -15.04
CA TYR A 138 -14.57 -7.61 -13.73
C TYR A 138 -15.70 -6.93 -12.94
N LEU A 139 -15.99 -7.46 -11.75
CA LEU A 139 -17.03 -6.98 -10.86
C LEU A 139 -16.41 -6.03 -9.85
N SER A 140 -16.61 -4.71 -10.02
CA SER A 140 -16.10 -3.74 -9.06
C SER A 140 -16.76 -3.94 -7.69
N PRO A 141 -15.99 -3.90 -6.58
CA PRO A 141 -16.58 -3.74 -5.26
C PRO A 141 -17.49 -2.51 -5.20
N VAL A 142 -18.62 -2.63 -4.50
CA VAL A 142 -19.57 -1.53 -4.28
C VAL A 142 -19.43 -0.91 -2.89
N THR A 143 -18.62 -1.53 -2.04
CA THR A 143 -18.26 -1.02 -0.71
C THR A 143 -16.80 -1.35 -0.38
N SER A 144 -16.16 -0.53 0.45
CA SER A 144 -14.79 -0.76 0.94
C SER A 144 -14.62 -2.06 1.76
N ARG A 145 -15.71 -2.72 2.17
CA ARG A 145 -15.66 -4.04 2.84
C ARG A 145 -15.40 -5.18 1.86
N GLU A 146 -15.77 -5.00 0.60
CA GLU A 146 -15.60 -5.99 -0.47
C GLU A 146 -14.24 -5.85 -1.16
N GLY A 147 -13.66 -4.66 -1.10
CA GLY A 147 -12.38 -4.33 -1.72
C GLY A 147 -12.28 -2.85 -2.08
N ALA A 148 -11.29 -2.49 -2.88
CA ALA A 148 -11.15 -1.13 -3.40
C ALA A 148 -12.28 -0.86 -4.41
N VAL A 149 -13.11 0.16 -4.15
CA VAL A 149 -14.13 0.63 -5.08
C VAL A 149 -13.43 1.34 -6.24
N VAL A 150 -13.62 0.83 -7.45
CA VAL A 150 -13.00 1.37 -8.67
C VAL A 150 -14.01 1.96 -9.66
N MET A 151 -15.30 1.92 -9.33
CA MET A 151 -16.35 2.46 -10.17
C MET A 151 -17.50 3.04 -9.34
N THR A 152 -17.93 4.25 -9.70
CA THR A 152 -19.17 4.90 -9.25
C THR A 152 -20.00 5.29 -10.48
N ASP A 153 -21.13 5.94 -10.29
CA ASP A 153 -21.93 6.48 -11.41
C ASP A 153 -21.24 7.65 -12.14
N ARG A 154 -20.11 8.14 -11.66
CA ARG A 154 -19.38 9.32 -12.18
C ARG A 154 -17.89 9.13 -12.39
N ILE A 155 -17.32 8.05 -11.86
CA ILE A 155 -15.90 7.74 -11.90
C ILE A 155 -15.71 6.28 -12.32
N ALA A 156 -14.70 6.00 -13.15
CA ALA A 156 -14.24 4.66 -13.49
C ALA A 156 -12.71 4.65 -13.48
N LEU A 157 -12.13 3.84 -12.59
CA LEU A 157 -10.70 3.68 -12.37
C LEU A 157 -10.29 2.31 -12.93
N LEU A 158 -9.92 2.28 -14.20
CA LEU A 158 -9.59 1.05 -14.91
C LEU A 158 -8.16 0.61 -14.62
N GLN A 159 -8.01 -0.62 -14.17
CA GLN A 159 -6.75 -1.30 -13.92
C GLN A 159 -6.59 -2.43 -14.94
N TRP A 160 -5.80 -2.25 -16.00
CA TRP A 160 -5.71 -3.23 -17.09
C TRP A 160 -5.32 -4.64 -16.66
N TRP A 161 -4.63 -4.80 -15.53
CA TRP A 161 -4.31 -6.12 -14.97
C TRP A 161 -5.54 -6.88 -14.48
N GLN A 162 -6.67 -6.21 -14.25
CA GLN A 162 -7.95 -6.81 -13.88
C GLN A 162 -8.73 -7.30 -15.10
N GLU A 163 -8.40 -6.82 -16.30
CA GLU A 163 -9.16 -6.99 -17.53
C GLU A 163 -8.41 -7.77 -18.63
N VAL A 164 -7.33 -8.45 -18.31
CA VAL A 164 -6.54 -9.17 -19.33
C VAL A 164 -6.27 -10.62 -18.95
N LEU A 165 -6.40 -11.51 -19.94
CA LEU A 165 -5.87 -12.86 -19.93
C LEU A 165 -4.77 -12.97 -20.98
N TYR A 166 -3.64 -13.58 -20.64
CA TYR A 166 -2.48 -13.66 -21.55
C TYR A 166 -1.88 -15.05 -21.60
N PRO A 167 -1.18 -15.43 -22.69
CA PRO A 167 -0.62 -16.76 -22.86
C PRO A 167 0.57 -17.00 -21.93
N ALA A 168 0.60 -18.15 -21.25
CA ALA A 168 1.71 -18.59 -20.43
C ALA A 168 2.98 -18.86 -21.26
N GLY A 169 4.15 -18.80 -20.61
CA GLY A 169 5.43 -19.16 -21.19
C GLY A 169 6.20 -18.02 -21.85
N TYR A 170 5.74 -16.78 -21.70
CA TYR A 170 6.37 -15.57 -22.24
C TYR A 170 6.62 -14.55 -21.13
N TYR A 171 7.65 -13.73 -21.29
CA TYR A 171 7.78 -12.51 -20.51
C TYR A 171 6.69 -11.51 -20.94
N ALA A 172 6.14 -10.74 -19.99
CA ALA A 172 5.12 -9.74 -20.26
C ALA A 172 5.57 -8.73 -21.34
N ARG A 173 6.84 -8.34 -21.33
CA ARG A 173 7.44 -7.46 -22.35
C ARG A 173 7.51 -8.08 -23.75
N GLY A 174 7.33 -9.39 -23.88
CA GLY A 174 7.25 -10.10 -25.15
C GLY A 174 5.84 -10.19 -25.75
N ILE A 175 4.80 -9.77 -25.03
CA ILE A 175 3.40 -9.85 -25.44
C ILE A 175 2.91 -8.46 -25.82
N THR A 176 2.51 -8.27 -27.09
CA THR A 176 1.97 -6.99 -27.57
C THR A 176 0.46 -6.96 -27.42
N VAL A 177 -0.07 -5.88 -26.86
CA VAL A 177 -1.51 -5.64 -26.66
C VAL A 177 -1.90 -4.31 -27.30
N ARG A 178 -3.04 -4.25 -27.98
CA ARG A 178 -3.69 -3.01 -28.42
C ARG A 178 -4.93 -2.80 -27.59
N PRO A 179 -4.88 -1.90 -26.59
CA PRO A 179 -6.01 -1.62 -25.72
C PRO A 179 -7.00 -0.65 -26.35
N ALA A 180 -8.28 -0.79 -25.97
CA ALA A 180 -9.34 0.15 -26.29
C ALA A 180 -10.30 0.25 -25.11
N PHE A 181 -10.85 1.45 -24.89
CA PHE A 181 -11.81 1.74 -23.83
C PHE A 181 -13.03 2.45 -24.39
N ASP A 182 -14.22 1.98 -24.03
CA ASP A 182 -15.46 2.64 -24.41
C ASP A 182 -15.77 3.74 -23.40
N LEU A 183 -15.44 4.96 -23.77
CA LEU A 183 -15.63 6.13 -22.92
C LEU A 183 -17.12 6.54 -22.89
N PRO A 184 -17.75 6.61 -21.71
CA PRO A 184 -19.12 7.08 -21.60
C PRO A 184 -19.30 8.50 -22.18
N ALA A 185 -20.51 8.78 -22.68
CA ALA A 185 -20.81 10.05 -23.33
C ALA A 185 -20.60 11.24 -22.36
N GLY A 186 -19.83 12.24 -22.79
CA GLY A 186 -19.52 13.42 -22.00
C GLY A 186 -18.37 13.26 -21.01
N TRP A 187 -17.82 12.03 -20.87
CA TRP A 187 -16.70 11.78 -19.99
C TRP A 187 -15.35 12.14 -20.64
N GLN A 188 -14.37 12.38 -19.76
CA GLN A 188 -12.97 12.54 -20.12
C GLN A 188 -12.11 11.57 -19.32
N TYR A 189 -10.83 11.43 -19.68
CA TYR A 189 -9.93 10.52 -19.01
C TYR A 189 -8.49 11.01 -18.96
N GLY A 190 -7.72 10.49 -17.99
CA GLY A 190 -6.27 10.54 -17.89
C GLY A 190 -5.68 9.14 -17.97
N SER A 191 -4.52 8.99 -18.61
CA SER A 191 -3.75 7.74 -18.69
C SER A 191 -2.38 8.04 -19.30
N ALA A 192 -1.38 7.24 -18.95
CA ALA A 192 -0.07 7.27 -19.62
C ALA A 192 -0.09 6.56 -20.99
N LEU A 193 -1.18 5.91 -21.39
CA LEU A 193 -1.32 5.32 -22.72
C LEU A 193 -1.56 6.40 -23.77
N GLU A 194 -0.85 6.33 -24.88
CA GLU A 194 -1.00 7.25 -26.00
C GLU A 194 -2.20 6.89 -26.87
N GLU A 195 -3.12 7.84 -27.08
CA GLU A 195 -4.26 7.68 -27.99
C GLU A 195 -3.78 7.48 -29.42
N GLN A 196 -4.29 6.46 -30.10
CA GLN A 196 -4.10 6.26 -31.52
C GLN A 196 -5.27 6.82 -32.33
N SER A 197 -6.49 6.59 -31.88
CA SER A 197 -7.71 7.04 -32.55
C SER A 197 -8.90 7.07 -31.60
N ARG A 198 -9.89 7.90 -31.93
CA ARG A 198 -11.17 7.98 -31.23
C ARG A 198 -12.31 8.00 -32.24
N GLY A 199 -13.33 7.16 -31.99
CA GLY A 199 -14.51 7.12 -32.86
C GLY A 199 -15.66 6.30 -32.25
N GLY A 200 -16.91 6.78 -32.39
CA GLY A 200 -18.10 6.09 -31.88
C GLY A 200 -18.14 5.88 -30.36
N GLY A 201 -17.46 6.76 -29.59
CA GLY A 201 -17.33 6.59 -28.13
C GLY A 201 -16.14 5.72 -27.69
N THR A 202 -15.50 4.99 -28.60
CA THR A 202 -14.33 4.16 -28.28
C THR A 202 -13.04 4.95 -28.47
N VAL A 203 -12.17 4.91 -27.47
CA VAL A 203 -10.77 5.35 -27.52
C VAL A 203 -9.92 4.13 -27.76
N THR A 204 -9.09 4.14 -28.81
CA THR A 204 -8.11 3.09 -29.09
C THR A 204 -6.71 3.66 -28.87
N PHE A 205 -5.90 2.94 -28.11
CA PHE A 205 -4.54 3.35 -27.80
C PHE A 205 -3.53 2.69 -28.76
N LYS A 206 -2.33 3.27 -28.84
CA LYS A 206 -1.22 2.66 -29.55
C LYS A 206 -0.90 1.29 -28.95
N PRO A 207 -0.45 0.32 -29.75
CA PRO A 207 0.01 -0.96 -29.21
C PRO A 207 1.15 -0.76 -28.21
N VAL A 208 1.06 -1.46 -27.09
CA VAL A 208 2.08 -1.50 -26.03
C VAL A 208 2.40 -2.95 -25.66
N THR A 209 3.46 -3.19 -24.93
CA THR A 209 3.73 -4.49 -24.31
C THR A 209 2.85 -4.70 -23.08
N LEU A 210 2.63 -5.96 -22.69
CA LEU A 210 1.73 -6.29 -21.56
C LEU A 210 2.22 -5.69 -20.23
N ASP A 211 3.53 -5.62 -20.00
CA ASP A 211 4.11 -4.95 -18.83
C ASP A 211 3.80 -3.46 -18.81
N VAL A 212 3.92 -2.75 -19.93
CA VAL A 212 3.53 -1.35 -20.08
C VAL A 212 2.02 -1.17 -19.91
N LEU A 213 1.20 -2.09 -20.45
CA LEU A 213 -0.25 -2.05 -20.29
C LEU A 213 -0.67 -2.12 -18.81
N VAL A 214 -0.15 -3.12 -18.10
CA VAL A 214 -0.44 -3.36 -16.67
C VAL A 214 -0.01 -2.15 -15.83
N ASP A 215 1.04 -1.46 -16.25
CA ASP A 215 1.61 -0.29 -15.59
C ASP A 215 1.02 1.06 -16.07
N SER A 216 -0.11 1.05 -16.77
CA SER A 216 -0.71 2.26 -17.36
C SER A 216 -2.22 2.34 -17.12
N PRO A 217 -2.70 2.50 -15.88
CA PRO A 217 -4.12 2.60 -15.58
C PRO A 217 -4.79 3.77 -16.31
N LEU A 218 -6.12 3.76 -16.32
CA LEU A 218 -6.93 4.81 -16.93
C LEU A 218 -7.99 5.28 -15.94
N TYR A 219 -7.98 6.57 -15.62
CA TYR A 219 -8.98 7.23 -14.80
C TYR A 219 -9.94 8.03 -15.67
N ALA A 220 -11.20 7.62 -15.72
CA ALA A 220 -12.24 8.31 -16.47
C ALA A 220 -13.31 8.86 -15.53
N GLY A 221 -13.87 10.01 -15.89
CA GLY A 221 -14.93 10.63 -15.08
C GLY A 221 -15.80 11.62 -15.85
N LEU A 222 -17.01 11.83 -15.32
CA LEU A 222 -17.93 12.85 -15.80
C LEU A 222 -17.39 14.26 -15.53
N TYR A 223 -16.78 14.47 -14.38
CA TYR A 223 -16.11 15.70 -14.01
C TYR A 223 -14.61 15.46 -14.04
N PHE A 224 -13.91 16.19 -14.89
CA PHE A 224 -12.50 16.01 -15.18
C PHE A 224 -11.79 17.36 -15.26
N ALA A 225 -10.58 17.42 -14.74
CA ALA A 225 -9.69 18.55 -14.93
C ALA A 225 -8.25 18.07 -15.20
N ARG A 226 -7.54 18.76 -16.09
CA ARG A 226 -6.12 18.53 -16.36
C ARG A 226 -5.33 19.81 -16.11
N TRP A 227 -4.26 19.70 -15.33
CA TRP A 227 -3.33 20.81 -15.08
C TRP A 227 -1.92 20.44 -15.52
N ASP A 228 -1.27 21.38 -16.19
CA ASP A 228 0.15 21.28 -16.53
C ASP A 228 0.99 21.60 -15.29
N LEU A 229 1.75 20.59 -14.82
CA LEU A 229 2.65 20.72 -13.67
C LEU A 229 4.10 21.06 -14.06
N ALA A 230 4.44 21.01 -15.35
CA ALA A 230 5.78 21.32 -15.87
C ALA A 230 5.71 22.32 -17.04
N PRO A 231 5.07 23.50 -16.89
CA PRO A 231 4.83 24.42 -18.00
C PRO A 231 6.14 24.85 -18.66
N GLY A 232 6.23 24.60 -19.98
CA GLY A 232 7.40 24.91 -20.77
C GLY A 232 8.56 23.93 -20.68
N ALA A 233 8.44 22.84 -19.90
CA ALA A 233 9.43 21.76 -19.89
C ALA A 233 9.36 20.92 -21.18
N LYS A 234 10.49 20.29 -21.54
CA LYS A 234 10.54 19.38 -22.69
C LYS A 234 9.71 18.11 -22.43
N THR A 235 9.75 17.62 -21.21
CA THR A 235 9.00 16.43 -20.77
C THR A 235 7.74 16.90 -20.04
N PRO A 236 6.54 16.69 -20.60
CA PRO A 236 5.30 17.13 -19.98
C PRO A 236 4.98 16.31 -18.73
N VAL A 237 4.45 17.00 -17.72
CA VAL A 237 3.90 16.37 -16.51
C VAL A 237 2.52 16.97 -16.24
N HIS A 238 1.51 16.12 -16.16
CA HIS A 238 0.13 16.54 -15.92
C HIS A 238 -0.40 16.02 -14.59
N MET A 239 -1.41 16.70 -14.10
CA MET A 239 -2.29 16.18 -13.06
C MET A 239 -3.69 16.08 -13.67
N ASP A 240 -4.18 14.86 -13.78
CA ASP A 240 -5.47 14.48 -14.33
C ASP A 240 -6.39 14.05 -13.20
N ALA A 241 -7.38 14.86 -12.88
CA ALA A 241 -8.29 14.58 -11.78
C ALA A 241 -9.70 14.28 -12.29
N VAL A 242 -10.29 13.23 -11.73
CA VAL A 242 -11.71 12.91 -11.81
C VAL A 242 -12.35 13.13 -10.45
N ALA A 243 -13.63 13.54 -10.41
CA ALA A 243 -14.31 13.85 -9.16
C ALA A 243 -15.78 13.44 -9.17
N ASP A 244 -16.37 13.28 -7.98
CA ASP A 244 -17.80 13.05 -7.81
C ASP A 244 -18.65 14.29 -8.10
N ALA A 245 -18.07 15.50 -7.89
CA ALA A 245 -18.71 16.77 -8.17
C ALA A 245 -17.72 17.79 -8.80
N PRO A 246 -18.21 18.71 -9.65
CA PRO A 246 -17.31 19.66 -10.33
C PRO A 246 -16.66 20.66 -9.36
N GLU A 247 -17.28 20.98 -8.24
CA GLU A 247 -16.73 21.85 -7.19
C GLU A 247 -15.51 21.25 -6.49
N ASP A 248 -15.38 19.93 -6.44
CA ASP A 248 -14.26 19.24 -5.81
C ASP A 248 -12.95 19.41 -6.59
N LEU A 249 -13.04 19.85 -7.85
CA LEU A 249 -11.89 20.17 -8.72
C LEU A 249 -11.39 21.63 -8.59
N ALA A 250 -11.91 22.40 -7.64
CA ALA A 250 -11.58 23.81 -7.49
C ALA A 250 -10.24 24.00 -6.74
N ILE A 251 -9.12 23.79 -7.43
CA ILE A 251 -7.78 24.00 -6.89
C ILE A 251 -7.39 25.48 -6.87
N LYS A 252 -6.78 25.93 -5.77
CA LYS A 252 -6.26 27.30 -5.66
C LYS A 252 -4.92 27.45 -6.38
N PRO A 253 -4.60 28.65 -6.92
CA PRO A 253 -3.33 28.87 -7.64
C PRO A 253 -2.08 28.55 -6.81
N GLU A 254 -2.08 28.86 -5.51
CA GLU A 254 -0.97 28.56 -4.60
C GLU A 254 -0.79 27.05 -4.39
N ASP A 255 -1.89 26.30 -4.30
CA ASP A 255 -1.85 24.84 -4.17
C ASP A 255 -1.38 24.18 -5.47
N LEU A 256 -1.86 24.66 -6.61
CA LEU A 256 -1.35 24.21 -7.91
C LEU A 256 0.15 24.48 -8.06
N GLN A 257 0.63 25.64 -7.58
CA GLN A 257 2.06 25.95 -7.61
C GLN A 257 2.86 25.00 -6.71
N ALA A 258 2.35 24.61 -5.54
CA ALA A 258 3.00 23.63 -4.69
C ALA A 258 3.12 22.25 -5.38
N HIS A 259 2.09 21.81 -6.13
CA HIS A 259 2.17 20.57 -6.93
C HIS A 259 3.21 20.71 -8.07
N ARG A 260 3.32 21.86 -8.74
CA ARG A 260 4.40 22.14 -9.70
C ARG A 260 5.79 22.06 -9.07
N ASN A 261 5.90 22.55 -7.84
CA ASN A 261 7.16 22.48 -7.10
C ASN A 261 7.55 21.03 -6.77
N VAL A 262 6.60 20.09 -6.58
CA VAL A 262 6.91 18.65 -6.43
C VAL A 262 7.71 18.16 -7.62
N VAL A 263 7.26 18.47 -8.84
CA VAL A 263 7.96 18.07 -10.08
C VAL A 263 9.37 18.66 -10.12
N THR A 264 9.50 19.95 -9.81
CA THR A 264 10.80 20.65 -9.81
C THR A 264 11.75 20.08 -8.75
N GLN A 265 11.27 19.87 -7.52
CA GLN A 265 12.09 19.37 -6.44
C GLN A 265 12.50 17.89 -6.63
N SER A 266 11.66 17.08 -7.24
CA SER A 266 12.00 15.70 -7.61
C SER A 266 13.06 15.66 -8.70
N ALA A 267 12.93 16.48 -9.75
CA ALA A 267 13.94 16.57 -10.82
C ALA A 267 15.32 16.99 -10.28
N LEU A 268 15.37 17.95 -9.35
CA LEU A 268 16.60 18.36 -8.68
C LEU A 268 17.14 17.27 -7.73
N ASN A 269 16.27 16.54 -7.05
CA ASN A 269 16.66 15.51 -6.11
C ASN A 269 17.31 14.30 -6.79
N TYR A 270 16.77 13.87 -7.93
CA TYR A 270 17.23 12.70 -8.66
C TYR A 270 18.18 13.01 -9.83
N ALA A 271 18.21 14.24 -10.29
CA ALA A 271 19.02 14.73 -11.42
C ALA A 271 18.83 13.94 -12.73
N SER A 272 17.67 13.34 -12.93
CA SER A 272 17.31 12.55 -14.10
C SER A 272 15.80 12.48 -14.28
N GLN A 273 15.36 12.01 -15.46
CA GLN A 273 13.96 11.65 -15.73
C GLN A 273 13.93 10.33 -16.48
N HIS A 274 13.09 9.39 -16.03
CA HIS A 274 12.97 8.06 -16.62
C HIS A 274 11.62 7.85 -17.32
N TYR A 275 11.02 8.91 -17.82
CA TYR A 275 9.75 8.92 -18.55
C TYR A 275 9.80 9.99 -19.66
N ASP A 276 9.02 9.79 -20.71
CA ASP A 276 8.80 10.74 -21.80
C ASP A 276 7.64 11.71 -21.52
N HIS A 277 6.74 11.35 -20.62
CA HIS A 277 5.70 12.15 -19.99
C HIS A 277 5.30 11.47 -18.67
N PHE A 278 4.62 12.22 -17.78
CA PHE A 278 4.10 11.67 -16.53
C PHE A 278 2.72 12.25 -16.23
N ASP A 279 1.78 11.37 -15.83
CA ASP A 279 0.42 11.75 -15.49
C ASP A 279 0.09 11.31 -14.06
N PHE A 280 -0.07 12.29 -13.14
CA PHE A 280 -0.69 12.04 -11.85
C PHE A 280 -2.18 11.79 -12.07
N LEU A 281 -2.66 10.58 -11.85
CA LEU A 281 -4.07 10.23 -11.93
C LEU A 281 -4.69 10.41 -10.54
N VAL A 282 -5.65 11.33 -10.41
CA VAL A 282 -6.22 11.71 -9.12
C VAL A 282 -7.71 11.42 -9.11
N ALA A 283 -8.16 10.58 -8.18
CA ALA A 283 -9.57 10.35 -7.91
C ALA A 283 -9.97 11.12 -6.66
N VAL A 284 -10.78 12.17 -6.83
CA VAL A 284 -11.28 13.02 -5.75
C VAL A 284 -12.64 12.51 -5.32
N SER A 285 -12.66 11.58 -4.36
CA SER A 285 -13.85 10.88 -3.92
C SER A 285 -13.67 10.36 -2.49
N ASP A 286 -14.74 10.36 -1.70
CA ASP A 286 -14.75 9.72 -0.38
C ASP A 286 -15.06 8.21 -0.46
N GLU A 287 -15.37 7.68 -1.62
CA GLU A 287 -15.69 6.26 -1.85
C GLU A 287 -14.49 5.47 -2.38
N THR A 288 -13.61 6.12 -3.16
CA THR A 288 -12.41 5.50 -3.72
C THR A 288 -11.18 5.79 -2.85
N SER A 289 -10.23 4.86 -2.84
CA SER A 289 -8.92 5.10 -2.23
C SER A 289 -7.88 4.33 -3.04
N SER A 290 -6.79 5.00 -3.40
CA SER A 290 -5.64 4.39 -4.07
C SER A 290 -4.37 5.15 -3.73
N GLY A 291 -3.25 4.47 -3.78
CA GLY A 291 -1.90 4.97 -3.81
C GLY A 291 -1.15 3.85 -4.48
N LEU A 292 -0.75 4.05 -5.74
CA LEU A 292 0.00 3.04 -6.49
C LEU A 292 0.86 3.73 -7.55
N GLU A 293 2.09 3.31 -7.55
CA GLU A 293 3.11 3.84 -8.44
C GLU A 293 3.13 3.13 -9.79
N HIS A 294 3.39 3.91 -10.83
CA HIS A 294 3.66 3.46 -12.18
C HIS A 294 4.87 4.18 -12.77
N HIS A 295 5.44 3.65 -13.84
CA HIS A 295 6.64 4.23 -14.45
C HIS A 295 6.39 5.64 -15.00
N ARG A 296 5.23 5.84 -15.65
CA ARG A 296 4.82 7.09 -16.31
C ARG A 296 3.55 7.71 -15.76
N SER A 297 3.04 7.18 -14.64
CA SER A 297 1.90 7.73 -13.94
C SER A 297 1.92 7.36 -12.47
N SER A 298 1.00 7.92 -11.70
CA SER A 298 0.70 7.45 -10.34
C SER A 298 -0.80 7.52 -10.09
N GLU A 299 -1.31 6.60 -9.29
CA GLU A 299 -2.68 6.61 -8.81
C GLU A 299 -2.76 7.30 -7.46
N ASN A 300 -3.70 8.23 -7.31
CA ASN A 300 -3.84 9.03 -6.10
C ASN A 300 -5.32 9.16 -5.75
N GLY A 301 -5.82 8.36 -4.82
CA GLY A 301 -7.15 8.48 -4.24
C GLY A 301 -7.13 9.49 -3.10
N VAL A 302 -7.90 10.56 -3.21
CA VAL A 302 -7.92 11.64 -2.23
C VAL A 302 -9.36 12.01 -1.88
N PRO A 303 -9.64 12.50 -0.65
CA PRO A 303 -10.99 12.90 -0.26
C PRO A 303 -11.47 14.13 -1.03
N THR A 304 -12.79 14.32 -1.10
CA THR A 304 -13.44 15.45 -1.78
C THR A 304 -12.95 16.83 -1.30
N THR A 305 -12.38 16.91 -0.11
CA THR A 305 -11.81 18.15 0.45
C THR A 305 -10.38 18.45 0.00
N TYR A 306 -9.72 17.57 -0.75
CA TYR A 306 -8.29 17.67 -1.08
C TYR A 306 -7.89 19.02 -1.70
N PHE A 307 -8.60 19.49 -2.72
CA PHE A 307 -8.32 20.77 -3.38
C PHE A 307 -9.02 21.95 -2.70
N THR A 308 -10.16 21.72 -2.04
CA THR A 308 -11.04 22.78 -1.56
C THR A 308 -10.76 23.21 -0.12
N ASP A 309 -10.37 22.28 0.76
CA ASP A 309 -10.05 22.55 2.17
C ASP A 309 -8.75 21.85 2.62
N PRO A 310 -7.59 22.41 2.24
CA PRO A 310 -6.28 21.83 2.57
C PRO A 310 -6.02 21.61 4.08
N LYS A 311 -6.76 22.31 4.93
CA LYS A 311 -6.60 22.20 6.39
C LYS A 311 -7.29 20.96 6.96
N LYS A 312 -8.35 20.50 6.30
CA LYS A 312 -9.02 19.25 6.69
C LYS A 312 -8.25 18.03 6.21
N ASP A 313 -7.56 18.15 5.10
CA ASP A 313 -6.84 17.04 4.48
C ASP A 313 -5.32 17.20 4.54
N ILE A 314 -4.80 17.66 5.66
CA ILE A 314 -3.34 17.79 5.85
C ILE A 314 -2.64 16.43 5.62
N PHE A 315 -3.26 15.32 6.01
CA PHE A 315 -2.61 14.01 5.99
C PHE A 315 -2.30 13.51 4.56
N SER A 316 -3.29 13.46 3.65
CA SER A 316 -3.08 12.98 2.26
C SER A 316 -2.21 13.95 1.46
N ARG A 317 -2.27 15.25 1.76
CA ARG A 317 -1.49 16.28 1.06
C ARG A 317 0.00 16.23 1.33
N THR A 318 0.41 15.73 2.49
CA THR A 318 1.78 15.87 2.95
C THR A 318 2.74 14.84 2.34
N TYR A 319 2.26 13.74 1.79
CA TYR A 319 3.19 12.72 1.29
C TYR A 319 2.73 11.98 0.03
N LEU A 320 1.42 11.74 -0.20
CA LEU A 320 0.94 10.77 -1.20
C LEU A 320 1.51 11.01 -2.60
N MET A 321 1.19 12.14 -3.23
CA MET A 321 1.66 12.40 -4.59
C MET A 321 3.19 12.48 -4.71
N PRO A 322 3.95 13.13 -3.80
CA PRO A 322 5.41 13.07 -3.83
C PRO A 322 5.99 11.66 -3.61
N HIS A 323 5.35 10.81 -2.80
CA HIS A 323 5.72 9.41 -2.58
C HIS A 323 5.55 8.62 -3.89
N GLU A 324 4.34 8.60 -4.44
CA GLU A 324 4.03 7.87 -5.67
C GLU A 324 4.86 8.36 -6.87
N TYR A 325 5.17 9.67 -6.92
CA TYR A 325 6.03 10.20 -7.97
C TYR A 325 7.49 9.77 -7.83
N SER A 326 8.00 9.68 -6.60
CA SER A 326 9.37 9.23 -6.34
C SER A 326 9.61 7.81 -6.82
N HIS A 327 8.59 6.98 -6.83
CA HIS A 327 8.66 5.61 -7.34
C HIS A 327 8.97 5.52 -8.84
N SER A 328 8.75 6.57 -9.64
CA SER A 328 9.22 6.56 -11.03
C SER A 328 10.73 6.31 -11.12
N TRP A 329 11.50 6.75 -10.11
CA TRP A 329 12.93 6.47 -9.95
C TRP A 329 13.21 5.27 -9.06
N ASP A 330 12.68 5.28 -7.81
CA ASP A 330 12.86 4.21 -6.82
C ASP A 330 11.74 3.19 -6.90
N GLY A 331 11.99 2.10 -7.60
CA GLY A 331 11.03 1.00 -7.77
C GLY A 331 10.64 0.72 -9.20
N LYS A 332 10.39 1.72 -10.03
CA LYS A 332 10.01 1.50 -11.44
C LYS A 332 11.20 1.52 -12.36
N PHE A 333 12.08 2.50 -12.27
CA PHE A 333 13.33 2.51 -13.01
C PHE A 333 14.41 1.68 -12.32
N ARG A 334 14.78 2.01 -11.08
CA ARG A 334 15.68 1.22 -10.23
C ARG A 334 14.87 0.29 -9.35
N ARG A 335 14.89 -1.00 -9.67
CA ARG A 335 14.03 -2.01 -9.04
C ARG A 335 14.84 -3.06 -8.30
N PRO A 336 14.49 -3.45 -7.06
CA PRO A 336 15.08 -4.62 -6.44
C PRO A 336 14.98 -5.85 -7.36
N ALA A 337 16.08 -6.56 -7.56
CA ALA A 337 16.12 -7.69 -8.49
C ALA A 337 15.14 -8.81 -8.12
N ASP A 338 14.85 -8.96 -6.83
CA ASP A 338 13.92 -9.97 -6.33
C ASP A 338 12.45 -9.52 -6.28
N LEU A 339 12.17 -8.23 -6.54
CA LEU A 339 10.82 -7.71 -6.80
C LEU A 339 10.44 -7.67 -8.28
N TRP A 340 11.32 -8.13 -9.16
CA TRP A 340 11.03 -8.15 -10.60
C TRP A 340 10.34 -9.45 -10.99
N SER A 341 9.06 -9.38 -11.36
CA SER A 341 8.29 -10.51 -11.92
C SER A 341 8.13 -10.32 -13.43
N PRO A 342 8.78 -11.16 -14.27
CA PRO A 342 8.76 -10.99 -15.71
C PRO A 342 7.42 -11.38 -16.35
N ASP A 343 6.54 -12.09 -15.66
CA ASP A 343 5.30 -12.66 -16.21
C ASP A 343 4.07 -12.48 -15.32
N PHE A 344 4.18 -11.76 -14.23
CA PHE A 344 3.10 -11.46 -13.27
C PHE A 344 2.39 -12.67 -12.65
N ASN A 345 2.89 -13.89 -12.84
CA ASN A 345 2.19 -15.09 -12.35
C ASN A 345 3.12 -16.16 -11.80
N ILE A 346 4.05 -16.68 -12.61
CA ILE A 346 4.88 -17.85 -12.27
C ILE A 346 6.08 -17.46 -11.42
N VAL A 347 6.73 -16.33 -11.74
CA VAL A 347 7.87 -15.83 -10.98
C VAL A 347 7.37 -14.93 -9.86
N PRO A 348 7.52 -15.35 -8.59
CA PRO A 348 7.05 -14.57 -7.46
C PRO A 348 7.92 -13.34 -7.18
N GLU A 349 7.33 -12.30 -6.64
CA GLU A 349 8.04 -11.19 -6.04
C GLU A 349 8.52 -11.55 -4.61
N ARG A 350 9.69 -11.05 -4.23
CA ARG A 350 10.25 -11.18 -2.88
C ARG A 350 10.66 -9.80 -2.38
N GLY A 351 10.19 -9.45 -1.20
CA GLY A 351 10.26 -8.09 -0.69
C GLY A 351 11.55 -7.72 0.04
N SER A 352 12.68 -8.43 -0.12
CA SER A 352 13.85 -8.30 0.77
C SER A 352 14.44 -6.88 0.85
N LEU A 353 14.21 -6.03 -0.14
CA LEU A 353 14.68 -4.64 -0.21
C LEU A 353 13.53 -3.61 -0.17
N LEU A 354 12.36 -3.96 0.36
CA LEU A 354 11.25 -3.00 0.53
C LEU A 354 11.61 -1.83 1.45
N TRP A 355 12.58 -1.99 2.33
CA TRP A 355 13.12 -0.88 3.12
C TRP A 355 13.90 0.16 2.27
N VAL A 356 14.32 -0.19 1.04
CA VAL A 356 14.77 0.78 0.01
C VAL A 356 13.56 1.26 -0.77
N TYR A 357 12.90 0.34 -1.49
CA TYR A 357 11.79 0.64 -2.40
C TYR A 357 10.73 1.54 -1.73
N GLU A 358 10.25 1.14 -0.56
CA GLU A 358 9.20 1.84 0.17
C GLU A 358 9.76 2.77 1.26
N GLY A 359 10.74 2.27 2.03
CA GLY A 359 11.27 3.03 3.15
C GLY A 359 12.00 4.30 2.73
N GLN A 360 12.77 4.25 1.63
CA GLN A 360 13.41 5.45 1.10
C GLN A 360 12.40 6.35 0.36
N THR A 361 11.45 5.76 -0.35
CA THR A 361 10.39 6.53 -1.01
C THR A 361 9.49 7.23 0.01
N GLN A 362 9.16 6.60 1.15
CA GLN A 362 8.46 7.26 2.25
C GLN A 362 9.26 8.46 2.78
N TYR A 363 10.58 8.31 2.95
CA TYR A 363 11.45 9.43 3.33
C TYR A 363 11.41 10.55 2.29
N TRP A 364 11.53 10.24 1.00
CA TRP A 364 11.51 11.25 -0.06
C TRP A 364 10.15 11.90 -0.22
N GLY A 365 9.05 11.17 -0.08
CA GLY A 365 7.70 11.70 -0.12
C GLY A 365 7.53 12.87 0.85
N GLU A 366 7.93 12.68 2.09
CA GLU A 366 7.86 13.70 3.14
C GLU A 366 8.84 14.87 2.90
N VAL A 367 10.07 14.58 2.51
CA VAL A 367 11.09 15.61 2.25
C VAL A 367 10.72 16.46 1.05
N ILE A 368 10.27 15.85 -0.06
CA ILE A 368 9.88 16.56 -1.28
C ILE A 368 8.60 17.38 -1.03
N ALA A 369 7.63 16.82 -0.28
CA ALA A 369 6.43 17.57 0.12
C ALA A 369 6.78 18.86 0.88
N ALA A 370 7.74 18.78 1.82
CA ALA A 370 8.20 19.93 2.58
C ALA A 370 8.95 20.93 1.69
N ARG A 371 9.85 20.46 0.82
CA ARG A 371 10.60 21.30 -0.15
C ARG A 371 9.68 21.99 -1.14
N ALA A 372 8.60 21.32 -1.55
CA ALA A 372 7.61 21.84 -2.51
C ALA A 372 6.61 22.84 -1.92
N GLY A 373 6.46 22.83 -0.58
CA GLY A 373 5.49 23.68 0.13
C GLY A 373 4.11 23.06 0.30
N LEU A 374 3.94 21.75 0.00
CA LEU A 374 2.74 20.99 0.37
C LEU A 374 2.68 20.74 1.87
N GLN A 375 3.83 20.68 2.52
CA GLN A 375 3.99 20.46 3.95
C GLN A 375 4.82 21.59 4.56
N THR A 376 4.40 22.10 5.71
CA THR A 376 5.20 23.08 6.46
C THR A 376 6.32 22.40 7.24
N ALA A 377 7.37 23.13 7.58
CA ALA A 377 8.45 22.62 8.42
C ALA A 377 7.95 22.11 9.80
N GLN A 378 6.86 22.67 10.34
CA GLN A 378 6.26 22.19 11.58
C GLN A 378 5.55 20.87 11.37
N GLN A 379 4.78 20.70 10.31
CA GLN A 379 4.10 19.44 9.97
C GLN A 379 5.10 18.31 9.74
N PHE A 380 6.23 18.59 9.06
CA PHE A 380 7.31 17.61 8.90
C PHE A 380 7.90 17.18 10.25
N ARG A 381 8.10 18.10 11.19
CA ARG A 381 8.54 17.78 12.55
C ARG A 381 7.49 16.97 13.31
N ASP A 382 6.22 17.32 13.17
CA ASP A 382 5.11 16.60 13.81
C ASP A 382 4.98 15.17 13.26
N TYR A 383 5.21 14.97 11.95
CA TYR A 383 5.30 13.66 11.33
C TYR A 383 6.42 12.82 11.94
N LEU A 384 7.64 13.35 12.01
CA LEU A 384 8.78 12.63 12.60
C LEU A 384 8.57 12.33 14.07
N ALA A 385 7.97 13.26 14.83
CA ALA A 385 7.66 13.06 16.24
C ALA A 385 6.64 11.92 16.43
N SER A 386 5.56 11.92 15.65
CA SER A 386 4.53 10.89 15.70
C SER A 386 5.09 9.52 15.30
N THR A 387 5.81 9.47 14.19
CA THR A 387 6.44 8.24 13.68
C THR A 387 7.44 7.66 14.69
N GLY A 388 8.36 8.49 15.20
CA GLY A 388 9.33 8.06 16.20
C GLY A 388 8.68 7.58 17.50
N ALA A 389 7.64 8.27 17.97
CA ALA A 389 6.91 7.88 19.19
C ALA A 389 6.10 6.60 19.01
N GLU A 390 5.42 6.43 17.87
CA GLU A 390 4.64 5.22 17.56
C GLU A 390 5.54 3.98 17.50
N LEU A 391 6.64 4.05 16.76
CA LEU A 391 7.61 2.96 16.64
C LEU A 391 8.31 2.67 17.97
N GLN A 392 8.68 3.71 18.76
CA GLN A 392 9.26 3.51 20.07
C GLN A 392 8.31 2.81 21.06
N ALA A 393 7.01 3.09 20.95
CA ALA A 393 5.97 2.48 21.80
C ALA A 393 5.54 1.08 21.30
N GLN A 394 5.95 0.68 20.11
CA GLN A 394 5.49 -0.57 19.47
C GLN A 394 6.18 -1.78 20.09
N ALA A 395 5.44 -2.56 20.86
CA ALA A 395 5.95 -3.74 21.59
C ALA A 395 6.46 -4.86 20.67
N GLY A 396 5.92 -4.96 19.46
CA GLY A 396 6.32 -5.96 18.46
C GLY A 396 7.79 -5.90 18.08
N ARG A 397 8.41 -4.73 18.17
CA ARG A 397 9.85 -4.53 17.91
C ARG A 397 10.78 -5.29 18.88
N ASN A 398 10.25 -5.81 19.98
CA ASN A 398 11.04 -6.62 20.92
C ASN A 398 11.22 -8.08 20.47
N TRP A 399 10.44 -8.57 19.51
CA TRP A 399 10.53 -9.96 19.07
C TRP A 399 10.74 -10.13 17.55
N ARG A 400 10.44 -9.09 16.77
CA ARG A 400 10.49 -9.10 15.33
C ARG A 400 11.38 -7.97 14.81
N ASP A 401 12.34 -8.25 13.94
CA ASP A 401 13.20 -7.26 13.32
C ASP A 401 12.52 -6.55 12.13
N LEU A 402 13.17 -5.50 11.61
CA LEU A 402 12.65 -4.73 10.49
C LEU A 402 12.68 -5.54 9.19
N GLN A 403 13.76 -6.30 8.96
CA GLN A 403 13.92 -7.10 7.75
C GLN A 403 12.78 -8.11 7.59
N ASP A 404 12.34 -8.76 8.66
CA ASP A 404 11.25 -9.72 8.57
C ASP A 404 9.90 -9.06 8.18
N THR A 405 9.68 -7.79 8.53
CA THR A 405 8.45 -7.06 8.14
C THR A 405 8.31 -6.88 6.62
N THR A 406 9.40 -7.00 5.85
CA THR A 406 9.35 -6.95 4.38
C THR A 406 8.62 -8.14 3.76
N ASN A 407 8.30 -9.18 4.53
CA ASN A 407 7.48 -10.30 4.09
C ASN A 407 5.96 -10.05 4.28
N ASP A 408 5.58 -8.97 4.95
CA ASP A 408 4.18 -8.71 5.31
C ASP A 408 3.22 -8.63 4.13
N PRO A 409 3.59 -8.05 2.96
CA PRO A 409 2.69 -8.04 1.82
C PRO A 409 2.22 -9.45 1.42
N VAL A 410 3.11 -10.44 1.52
CA VAL A 410 2.78 -11.86 1.24
C VAL A 410 2.07 -12.53 2.43
N ILE A 411 2.45 -12.19 3.68
CA ILE A 411 1.89 -12.79 4.89
C ILE A 411 0.42 -12.39 5.07
N ASN A 412 0.11 -11.10 5.02
CA ASN A 412 -1.21 -10.59 5.39
C ASN A 412 -2.02 -10.03 4.22
N GLN A 413 -1.39 -9.81 3.06
CA GLN A 413 -2.05 -9.25 1.88
C GLN A 413 -2.81 -7.95 2.24
N ARG A 414 -2.15 -7.06 2.99
CA ARG A 414 -2.69 -5.78 3.48
C ARG A 414 -4.00 -5.88 4.28
N ARG A 415 -4.36 -7.07 4.77
CA ARG A 415 -5.54 -7.26 5.61
C ARG A 415 -5.32 -6.66 6.99
N PRO A 416 -6.38 -6.10 7.62
CA PRO A 416 -6.28 -5.59 8.99
C PRO A 416 -5.83 -6.68 9.98
N LEU A 417 -4.84 -6.36 10.82
CA LEU A 417 -4.30 -7.25 11.84
C LEU A 417 -4.83 -6.90 13.22
N SER A 418 -5.15 -7.95 14.01
CA SER A 418 -5.36 -7.81 15.43
C SER A 418 -4.03 -7.47 16.12
N TRP A 419 -4.05 -6.56 17.09
CA TRP A 419 -2.86 -6.18 17.86
C TRP A 419 -1.67 -5.77 16.95
N ARG A 420 -1.90 -4.85 16.03
CA ARG A 420 -0.90 -4.42 15.05
C ARG A 420 0.42 -3.96 15.69
N ASP A 421 0.36 -3.32 16.86
CA ASP A 421 1.55 -2.88 17.59
C ASP A 421 2.36 -4.04 18.22
N TRP A 422 1.75 -5.22 18.39
CA TRP A 422 2.43 -6.45 18.80
C TRP A 422 2.84 -7.32 17.62
N SER A 423 1.96 -7.51 16.63
CA SER A 423 2.29 -8.29 15.43
C SER A 423 3.33 -7.59 14.55
N ARG A 424 3.40 -6.26 14.59
CA ARG A 424 4.30 -5.45 13.79
C ARG A 424 4.10 -5.71 12.29
N ALA A 425 3.64 -4.76 11.53
CA ALA A 425 3.31 -4.98 10.13
C ALA A 425 3.74 -3.80 9.25
N GLU A 426 4.44 -4.11 8.16
CA GLU A 426 4.83 -3.16 7.10
C GLU A 426 5.66 -1.97 7.64
N ASP A 427 6.42 -2.20 8.71
CA ASP A 427 7.21 -1.14 9.34
C ASP A 427 8.38 -0.67 8.46
N TYR A 428 8.69 -1.41 7.38
CA TYR A 428 9.69 -1.00 6.39
C TYR A 428 9.37 0.35 5.73
N TYR A 429 8.11 0.82 5.75
CA TYR A 429 7.76 2.20 5.39
C TYR A 429 8.29 3.19 6.43
N MET A 430 7.75 3.15 7.64
CA MET A 430 7.97 4.18 8.65
C MET A 430 9.33 4.05 9.35
N GLU A 431 9.71 2.84 9.78
CA GLU A 431 11.04 2.62 10.38
C GLU A 431 12.13 2.69 9.31
N GLY A 432 11.81 2.27 8.07
CA GLY A 432 12.67 2.48 6.90
C GLY A 432 12.94 3.97 6.65
N ALA A 433 11.92 4.82 6.68
CA ALA A 433 12.10 6.27 6.52
C ALA A 433 12.99 6.87 7.62
N LEU A 434 12.86 6.43 8.89
CA LEU A 434 13.74 6.87 9.97
C LEU A 434 15.17 6.36 9.80
N MET A 435 15.37 5.15 9.28
CA MET A 435 16.69 4.61 8.94
C MET A 435 17.36 5.44 7.84
N TRP A 436 16.62 5.88 6.82
CA TRP A 436 17.15 6.73 5.76
C TRP A 436 17.40 8.17 6.24
N LEU A 437 16.60 8.71 7.17
CA LEU A 437 16.90 9.95 7.87
C LEU A 437 18.22 9.83 8.66
N ASP A 438 18.45 8.70 9.30
CA ASP A 438 19.68 8.44 10.04
C ASP A 438 20.90 8.39 9.10
N ALA A 439 20.77 7.73 7.93
CA ALA A 439 21.81 7.73 6.90
C ALA A 439 22.09 9.14 6.36
N ASP A 440 21.05 9.93 6.05
CA ASP A 440 21.23 11.32 5.56
C ASP A 440 21.94 12.20 6.60
N THR A 441 21.48 12.15 7.84
CA THR A 441 22.08 12.95 8.92
C THR A 441 23.51 12.53 9.23
N LEU A 442 23.84 11.24 9.11
CA LEU A 442 25.21 10.72 9.25
C LEU A 442 26.11 11.25 8.13
N ILE A 443 25.69 11.17 6.88
CA ILE A 443 26.44 11.71 5.73
C ILE A 443 26.68 13.21 5.93
N ARG A 444 25.64 13.97 6.26
CA ARG A 444 25.73 15.43 6.50
C ARG A 444 26.67 15.76 7.64
N GLU A 445 26.61 15.02 8.74
CA GLU A 445 27.51 15.21 9.87
C GLU A 445 28.97 14.98 9.48
N LYS A 446 29.27 13.85 8.83
CA LYS A 446 30.62 13.45 8.46
C LYS A 446 31.25 14.29 7.35
N THR A 447 30.41 14.89 6.52
CA THR A 447 30.85 15.74 5.37
C THR A 447 30.66 17.24 5.62
N ASN A 448 30.19 17.62 6.82
CA ASN A 448 29.84 19.01 7.13
C ASN A 448 28.87 19.61 6.10
N ASN A 449 27.80 18.86 5.77
CA ASN A 449 26.77 19.16 4.74
C ASN A 449 27.29 19.23 3.29
N ALA A 450 28.52 18.83 2.99
CA ALA A 450 29.03 18.80 1.61
C ALA A 450 28.40 17.68 0.76
N ALA A 451 27.90 16.64 1.40
CA ALA A 451 27.13 15.57 0.78
C ALA A 451 25.89 15.23 1.63
N SER A 452 24.93 14.53 1.04
CA SER A 452 23.67 14.18 1.67
C SER A 452 23.07 12.94 1.00
N LEU A 453 21.91 12.50 1.46
CA LEU A 453 21.16 11.43 0.78
C LEU A 453 20.69 11.87 -0.62
N THR A 454 20.50 13.18 -0.91
CA THR A 454 20.29 13.69 -2.27
C THR A 454 21.48 13.34 -3.18
N THR A 455 22.72 13.39 -2.67
CA THR A 455 23.91 12.94 -3.43
C THR A 455 23.86 11.45 -3.75
N PHE A 456 23.36 10.64 -2.82
CA PHE A 456 23.09 9.22 -3.06
C PHE A 456 22.00 9.04 -4.12
N ALA A 457 20.88 9.73 -3.99
CA ALA A 457 19.75 9.64 -4.94
C ALA A 457 20.19 9.96 -6.37
N GLN A 458 20.97 11.02 -6.58
CA GLN A 458 21.53 11.39 -7.88
C GLN A 458 22.47 10.32 -8.46
N LYS A 459 23.26 9.64 -7.61
CA LYS A 459 24.18 8.59 -8.07
C LYS A 459 23.49 7.25 -8.28
N PHE A 460 22.50 6.91 -7.48
CA PHE A 460 21.85 5.61 -7.49
C PHE A 460 20.68 5.56 -8.49
N PHE A 461 19.85 6.59 -8.50
CA PHE A 461 18.68 6.69 -9.36
C PHE A 461 18.91 7.54 -10.62
N GLY A 462 19.90 8.44 -10.59
CA GLY A 462 20.21 9.38 -11.69
C GLY A 462 21.01 8.79 -12.84
N ILE A 463 21.21 7.46 -12.89
CA ILE A 463 21.91 6.77 -13.99
C ILE A 463 21.01 6.68 -15.22
N ASP A 464 21.60 6.59 -16.43
CA ASP A 464 20.90 6.34 -17.69
C ASP A 464 19.71 7.30 -17.94
N ASP A 465 19.92 8.60 -17.71
CA ASP A 465 18.90 9.64 -17.89
C ASP A 465 18.18 9.51 -19.24
N GLY A 466 16.85 9.59 -19.23
CA GLY A 466 15.99 9.40 -20.39
C GLY A 466 15.64 7.91 -20.69
N SER A 467 16.27 6.96 -20.02
CA SER A 467 15.92 5.53 -20.15
C SER A 467 14.83 5.17 -19.15
N TYR A 468 13.78 4.51 -19.61
CA TYR A 468 12.80 3.86 -18.72
C TYR A 468 12.84 2.33 -18.77
N LYS A 469 13.97 1.78 -19.28
CA LYS A 469 14.25 0.37 -19.13
C LYS A 469 14.65 0.07 -17.69
N GLU A 470 13.95 -0.84 -17.05
CA GLU A 470 14.23 -1.23 -15.66
C GLU A 470 15.70 -1.64 -15.45
N ALA A 471 16.31 -1.05 -14.43
CA ALA A 471 17.68 -1.34 -14.00
C ALA A 471 17.64 -1.96 -12.59
N THR A 472 17.75 -3.28 -12.50
CA THR A 472 17.66 -3.99 -11.22
C THR A 472 18.89 -3.76 -10.34
N TYR A 473 18.71 -3.92 -9.01
CA TYR A 473 19.79 -3.79 -8.03
C TYR A 473 19.65 -4.80 -6.88
N ALA A 474 20.75 -5.00 -6.18
CA ALA A 474 20.86 -5.82 -4.98
C ALA A 474 21.37 -4.99 -3.79
N PHE A 475 21.42 -5.59 -2.59
CA PHE A 475 21.93 -4.95 -1.37
C PHE A 475 23.33 -4.32 -1.55
N ASP A 476 24.23 -5.03 -2.22
CA ASP A 476 25.61 -4.56 -2.41
C ASP A 476 25.70 -3.32 -3.32
N ASP A 477 24.77 -3.11 -4.24
CA ASP A 477 24.69 -1.90 -5.08
C ASP A 477 24.34 -0.68 -4.24
N VAL A 478 23.42 -0.85 -3.26
CA VAL A 478 23.05 0.20 -2.29
C VAL A 478 24.27 0.57 -1.43
N VAL A 479 24.91 -0.43 -0.83
CA VAL A 479 26.12 -0.24 -0.01
C VAL A 479 27.25 0.39 -0.82
N GLY A 480 27.48 -0.07 -2.05
CA GLY A 480 28.51 0.46 -2.94
C GLY A 480 28.29 1.94 -3.26
N THR A 481 27.03 2.33 -3.53
CA THR A 481 26.70 3.74 -3.82
C THR A 481 26.80 4.63 -2.59
N LEU A 482 26.35 4.16 -1.42
CA LEU A 482 26.56 4.89 -0.15
C LEU A 482 28.05 5.13 0.13
N ASN A 483 28.90 4.11 -0.10
CA ASN A 483 30.36 4.24 0.03
C ASN A 483 30.97 5.23 -0.99
N ALA A 484 30.39 5.34 -2.17
CA ALA A 484 30.81 6.32 -3.18
C ALA A 484 30.37 7.77 -2.83
N VAL A 485 29.41 7.94 -1.92
CA VAL A 485 29.03 9.24 -1.34
C VAL A 485 29.93 9.59 -0.17
N TYR A 486 30.07 8.68 0.77
CA TYR A 486 30.96 8.80 1.94
C TYR A 486 31.46 7.42 2.37
N PRO A 487 32.76 7.17 2.43
CA PRO A 487 33.33 5.90 2.89
C PRO A 487 32.98 5.62 4.35
N TYR A 488 32.22 4.57 4.60
CA TYR A 488 31.77 4.17 5.94
C TYR A 488 31.39 2.68 5.94
N ASP A 489 31.27 2.05 7.10
CA ASP A 489 30.71 0.70 7.20
C ASP A 489 29.20 0.70 7.02
N TRP A 490 28.77 0.96 5.79
CA TRP A 490 27.35 1.02 5.44
C TRP A 490 26.66 -0.34 5.54
N ALA A 491 27.37 -1.42 5.26
CA ALA A 491 26.80 -2.76 5.41
C ALA A 491 26.46 -3.04 6.88
N GLY A 492 27.39 -2.79 7.81
CA GLY A 492 27.16 -2.91 9.25
C GLY A 492 26.10 -1.95 9.76
N PHE A 493 26.09 -0.69 9.27
CA PHE A 493 25.08 0.31 9.60
C PHE A 493 23.66 -0.18 9.25
N LEU A 494 23.44 -0.64 8.02
CA LEU A 494 22.14 -1.11 7.54
C LEU A 494 21.73 -2.39 8.25
N ARG A 495 22.61 -3.40 8.31
CA ARG A 495 22.31 -4.69 8.94
C ARG A 495 21.96 -4.55 10.43
N THR A 496 22.65 -3.68 11.16
CA THR A 496 22.30 -3.43 12.57
C THR A 496 20.86 -2.91 12.71
N ARG A 497 20.38 -2.08 11.79
CA ARG A 497 19.02 -1.53 11.85
C ARG A 497 17.95 -2.47 11.32
N LEU A 498 18.31 -3.28 10.34
CA LEU A 498 17.41 -4.24 9.71
C LEU A 498 17.22 -5.50 10.55
N ASP A 499 18.29 -6.07 11.07
CA ASP A 499 18.33 -7.46 11.56
C ASP A 499 18.33 -7.54 13.11
N THR A 500 18.28 -6.41 13.84
CA THR A 500 18.26 -6.44 15.32
C THR A 500 16.89 -6.09 15.89
N HIS A 501 16.57 -6.73 17.03
CA HIS A 501 15.35 -6.45 17.77
C HIS A 501 15.62 -6.45 19.30
N PRO A 502 15.24 -5.38 20.03
CA PRO A 502 14.79 -4.11 19.46
C PRO A 502 15.94 -3.34 18.78
N ASN A 503 15.64 -2.67 17.67
CA ASN A 503 16.57 -1.72 17.10
C ASN A 503 16.71 -0.51 18.04
N THR A 504 17.87 -0.34 18.67
CA THR A 504 18.16 0.73 19.64
C THR A 504 18.51 2.06 18.97
N ALA A 505 18.85 2.04 17.67
CA ALA A 505 19.25 3.22 16.90
C ALA A 505 18.05 3.95 16.24
N LEU A 506 16.82 3.61 16.61
CA LEU A 506 15.59 4.11 15.98
C LEU A 506 15.53 5.64 15.86
N LEU A 507 15.94 6.37 16.89
CA LEU A 507 15.86 7.83 16.96
C LEU A 507 17.18 8.54 16.64
N ASP A 508 18.26 7.81 16.32
CA ASP A 508 19.60 8.39 16.09
C ASP A 508 19.57 9.48 15.00
N GLY A 509 18.80 9.26 13.92
CA GLY A 509 18.64 10.25 12.85
C GLY A 509 17.97 11.54 13.31
N ILE A 510 16.96 11.43 14.16
CA ILE A 510 16.27 12.59 14.75
C ILE A 510 17.25 13.35 15.66
N GLU A 511 17.98 12.66 16.55
CA GLU A 511 18.91 13.30 17.48
C GLU A 511 20.09 13.95 16.74
N ARG A 512 20.66 13.25 15.75
CA ARG A 512 21.74 13.80 14.92
C ARG A 512 21.28 14.97 14.05
N SER A 513 19.98 15.04 13.72
CA SER A 513 19.41 16.20 13.02
C SER A 513 19.34 17.47 13.87
N GLY A 514 19.61 17.37 15.18
CA GLY A 514 19.58 18.48 16.15
C GLY A 514 18.24 18.61 16.87
N TRP A 515 17.42 17.56 16.88
CA TRP A 515 16.11 17.52 17.53
C TRP A 515 15.99 16.26 18.40
N ARG A 516 15.14 16.31 19.41
CA ARG A 516 14.83 15.15 20.25
C ARG A 516 13.34 14.97 20.42
N LEU A 517 12.90 13.74 20.55
CA LEU A 517 11.52 13.40 20.86
C LEU A 517 11.19 13.77 22.31
N VAL A 518 10.12 14.53 22.50
CA VAL A 518 9.57 14.90 23.80
C VAL A 518 8.06 14.71 23.80
N PHE A 519 7.44 14.65 24.99
CA PHE A 519 5.99 14.58 25.12
C PHE A 519 5.48 15.79 25.89
N THR A 520 4.39 16.39 25.40
CA THR A 520 3.69 17.50 26.03
C THR A 520 2.21 17.18 26.19
N ASP A 521 1.46 18.04 26.86
CA ASP A 521 0.00 17.93 27.00
C ASP A 521 -0.79 18.52 25.83
N LYS A 522 -0.10 19.02 24.79
CA LYS A 522 -0.72 19.65 23.60
C LYS A 522 -0.63 18.75 22.40
N GLU A 523 -1.74 18.45 21.79
CA GLU A 523 -1.80 17.70 20.53
C GLU A 523 -1.37 18.59 19.34
N SER A 524 -0.56 18.04 18.42
CA SER A 524 -0.18 18.74 17.18
C SER A 524 -1.35 18.85 16.19
N ASP A 525 -1.29 19.82 15.29
CA ASP A 525 -2.34 20.00 14.28
C ASP A 525 -2.39 18.83 13.29
N LEU A 526 -1.24 18.23 12.96
CA LEU A 526 -1.18 17.02 12.14
C LEU A 526 -1.89 15.84 12.81
N SER A 527 -1.66 15.63 14.12
CA SER A 527 -2.33 14.56 14.89
C SER A 527 -3.84 14.77 14.95
N LYS A 528 -4.29 16.02 15.19
CA LYS A 528 -5.72 16.37 15.18
C LYS A 528 -6.37 16.09 13.83
N ALA A 529 -5.72 16.51 12.74
CA ALA A 529 -6.23 16.26 11.39
C ALA A 529 -6.34 14.77 11.08
N GLY A 530 -5.30 13.98 11.42
CA GLY A 530 -5.33 12.53 11.26
C GLY A 530 -6.38 11.83 12.14
N SER A 531 -6.61 12.33 13.34
CA SER A 531 -7.66 11.84 14.24
C SER A 531 -9.06 12.17 13.70
N ALA A 532 -9.26 13.38 13.19
CA ALA A 532 -10.53 13.81 12.58
C ALA A 532 -10.86 13.00 11.31
N LEU A 533 -9.88 12.78 10.43
CA LEU A 533 -10.05 11.97 9.22
C LEU A 533 -10.51 10.54 9.57
N ARG A 534 -9.89 9.92 10.57
CA ARG A 534 -10.23 8.57 11.05
C ARG A 534 -11.44 8.53 11.99
N LYS A 535 -12.02 9.68 12.34
CA LYS A 535 -13.13 9.82 13.28
C LYS A 535 -12.84 9.17 14.64
N VAL A 536 -11.64 9.40 15.17
CA VAL A 536 -11.16 8.85 16.44
C VAL A 536 -10.53 9.91 17.34
N HIS A 537 -10.33 9.56 18.62
CA HIS A 537 -9.56 10.30 19.59
C HIS A 537 -8.41 9.43 20.08
N SER A 538 -7.19 9.96 20.01
CA SER A 538 -5.98 9.20 20.33
C SER A 538 -5.48 9.54 21.75
N PHE A 539 -5.54 8.56 22.63
CA PHE A 539 -4.88 8.56 23.94
C PHE A 539 -3.74 7.52 23.96
N ARG A 540 -3.16 7.26 22.79
CA ARG A 540 -2.15 6.21 22.59
C ARG A 540 -0.97 6.36 23.54
N PHE A 541 -0.43 7.57 23.68
CA PHE A 541 0.76 7.82 24.50
C PHE A 541 0.47 8.12 25.98
N SER A 542 -0.81 8.20 26.34
CA SER A 542 -1.27 8.27 27.73
C SER A 542 -1.74 6.90 28.20
N LEU A 543 -2.94 6.52 27.84
CA LEU A 543 -3.57 5.28 28.29
C LEU A 543 -3.22 4.06 27.43
N GLY A 544 -2.57 4.23 26.27
CA GLY A 544 -2.44 3.18 25.28
C GLY A 544 -3.77 2.85 24.59
N LEU A 545 -4.58 3.87 24.25
CA LEU A 545 -5.96 3.72 23.83
C LEU A 545 -6.29 4.65 22.67
N ILE A 546 -7.01 4.13 21.66
CA ILE A 546 -7.68 4.92 20.62
C ILE A 546 -9.16 4.57 20.63
N ALA A 547 -10.03 5.58 20.73
CA ALA A 547 -11.48 5.42 20.78
C ALA A 547 -12.17 6.26 19.70
N ALA A 548 -13.29 5.79 19.16
CA ALA A 548 -14.18 6.58 18.33
C ALA A 548 -15.03 7.51 19.20
N GLY A 549 -15.72 8.49 18.59
CA GLY A 549 -16.54 9.46 19.31
C GLY A 549 -17.74 8.85 20.07
N ASP A 550 -18.18 7.66 19.65
CA ASP A 550 -19.21 6.86 20.33
C ASP A 550 -18.67 5.95 21.45
N GLY A 551 -17.40 6.08 21.80
CA GLY A 551 -16.73 5.28 22.82
C GLY A 551 -16.21 3.92 22.35
N ALA A 552 -16.43 3.52 21.09
CA ALA A 552 -15.91 2.26 20.56
C ALA A 552 -14.39 2.28 20.55
N VAL A 553 -13.76 1.33 21.25
CA VAL A 553 -12.30 1.17 21.32
C VAL A 553 -11.81 0.58 20.01
N ARG A 554 -11.01 1.33 19.28
CA ARG A 554 -10.44 0.95 17.97
C ARG A 554 -9.09 0.27 18.09
N ALA A 555 -8.27 0.69 19.06
CA ALA A 555 -6.98 0.09 19.32
C ALA A 555 -6.60 0.21 20.79
N VAL A 556 -5.83 -0.74 21.28
CA VAL A 556 -5.19 -0.75 22.60
C VAL A 556 -3.75 -1.16 22.40
N SER A 557 -2.80 -0.39 22.99
CA SER A 557 -1.38 -0.70 22.91
C SER A 557 -1.02 -1.88 23.80
N TRP A 558 -0.33 -2.86 23.22
CA TRP A 558 0.10 -4.07 23.92
C TRP A 558 0.99 -3.72 25.14
N GLY A 559 0.62 -4.24 26.31
CA GLY A 559 1.33 -3.94 27.55
C GLY A 559 1.10 -2.55 28.12
N GLY A 560 0.33 -1.66 27.45
CA GLY A 560 0.01 -0.32 27.92
C GLY A 560 -0.99 -0.29 29.09
N PRO A 561 -1.26 0.89 29.68
CA PRO A 561 -2.16 1.00 30.85
C PRO A 561 -3.56 0.44 30.61
N ALA A 562 -4.18 0.71 29.46
CA ALA A 562 -5.48 0.16 29.09
C ALA A 562 -5.44 -1.38 28.92
N TYR A 563 -4.38 -1.91 28.32
CA TYR A 563 -4.17 -3.36 28.22
C TYR A 563 -4.08 -4.02 29.60
N GLN A 564 -3.28 -3.44 30.51
CA GLN A 564 -3.12 -3.95 31.87
C GLN A 564 -4.44 -3.95 32.66
N ALA A 565 -5.32 -2.99 32.38
CA ALA A 565 -6.66 -2.94 32.93
C ALA A 565 -7.65 -3.90 32.24
N GLY A 566 -7.18 -4.68 31.24
CA GLY A 566 -7.97 -5.70 30.54
C GLY A 566 -8.88 -5.13 29.44
N LEU A 567 -8.53 -4.00 28.83
CA LEU A 567 -9.21 -3.50 27.63
C LEU A 567 -8.62 -4.17 26.37
N SER A 568 -9.44 -4.24 25.34
CA SER A 568 -9.08 -4.66 23.99
C SER A 568 -9.87 -3.86 22.96
N ALA A 569 -9.45 -3.91 21.70
CA ALA A 569 -10.30 -3.43 20.60
C ALA A 569 -11.64 -4.18 20.59
N GLY A 570 -12.71 -3.49 20.17
CA GLY A 570 -14.06 -4.05 20.09
C GLY A 570 -14.93 -3.86 21.33
N VAL A 571 -14.38 -3.40 22.47
CA VAL A 571 -15.20 -2.93 23.60
C VAL A 571 -15.64 -1.48 23.38
N SER A 572 -16.68 -1.03 24.09
CA SER A 572 -17.11 0.38 24.08
C SER A 572 -17.00 0.97 25.49
N ILE A 573 -16.45 2.17 25.59
CA ILE A 573 -16.45 2.96 26.83
C ILE A 573 -17.80 3.66 26.91
N VAL A 574 -18.53 3.44 28.00
CA VAL A 574 -19.86 4.01 28.24
C VAL A 574 -19.76 5.24 29.13
N ALA A 575 -18.94 5.16 30.17
CA ALA A 575 -18.77 6.27 31.12
C ALA A 575 -17.34 6.33 31.65
N VAL A 576 -16.91 7.51 32.05
CA VAL A 576 -15.63 7.84 32.68
C VAL A 576 -15.90 8.46 34.05
N ASN A 577 -15.44 7.85 35.14
CA ASN A 577 -15.65 8.28 36.50
C ASN A 577 -17.14 8.60 36.83
N GLY A 578 -18.06 7.80 36.25
CA GLY A 578 -19.50 7.93 36.43
C GLY A 578 -20.20 8.99 35.57
N THR A 579 -19.48 9.64 34.64
CA THR A 579 -20.03 10.59 33.65
C THR A 579 -20.00 9.94 32.27
N ASP A 580 -20.98 10.21 31.43
CA ASP A 580 -21.03 9.68 30.05
C ASP A 580 -19.72 9.94 29.30
N PHE A 581 -19.35 8.97 28.46
CA PHE A 581 -18.12 9.08 27.68
C PHE A 581 -18.25 10.15 26.60
N ASP A 582 -17.29 11.05 26.59
CA ASP A 582 -16.81 11.79 25.44
C ASP A 582 -15.28 11.99 25.56
N ALA A 583 -14.64 12.48 24.52
CA ALA A 583 -13.19 12.63 24.51
C ALA A 583 -12.68 13.67 25.52
N ASP A 584 -13.44 14.74 25.76
CA ASP A 584 -13.08 15.79 26.71
C ASP A 584 -13.22 15.26 28.14
N THR A 585 -14.28 14.52 28.45
CA THR A 585 -14.48 13.84 29.74
C THR A 585 -13.32 12.92 30.08
N LEU A 586 -12.85 12.12 29.09
CA LEU A 586 -11.68 11.25 29.29
C LEU A 586 -10.39 12.05 29.44
N SER A 587 -10.18 13.10 28.63
CA SER A 587 -9.02 14.00 28.73
C SER A 587 -8.94 14.66 30.11
N ASP A 588 -10.06 15.14 30.62
CA ASP A 588 -10.13 15.78 31.94
C ASP A 588 -9.93 14.78 33.08
N ALA A 589 -10.42 13.54 32.94
CA ALA A 589 -10.14 12.48 33.89
C ALA A 589 -8.62 12.14 33.92
N ILE A 590 -7.93 12.11 32.79
CA ILE A 590 -6.49 11.90 32.69
C ILE A 590 -5.73 13.04 33.40
N LYS A 591 -6.07 14.30 33.12
CA LYS A 591 -5.47 15.48 33.78
C LYS A 591 -5.72 15.46 35.29
N LYS A 592 -6.94 15.15 35.71
CA LYS A 592 -7.32 15.08 37.14
C LYS A 592 -6.56 13.98 37.87
N ALA A 593 -6.39 12.79 37.24
CA ALA A 593 -5.66 11.68 37.82
C ALA A 593 -4.19 12.03 38.10
N GLN A 594 -3.58 12.91 37.32
CA GLN A 594 -2.18 13.37 37.51
C GLN A 594 -2.01 14.06 38.89
N THR A 595 -3.00 14.82 39.34
CA THR A 595 -2.96 15.56 40.61
C THR A 595 -3.52 14.76 41.78
N THR A 596 -4.66 14.07 41.57
CA THR A 596 -5.37 13.34 42.64
C THR A 596 -4.75 11.98 42.94
N ARG A 597 -3.99 11.40 42.02
CA ARG A 597 -3.49 10.02 42.08
C ARG A 597 -4.59 8.98 42.27
N ALA A 598 -5.82 9.31 41.91
CA ALA A 598 -6.92 8.35 41.82
C ALA A 598 -6.90 7.65 40.47
N PRO A 599 -7.16 6.35 40.39
CA PRO A 599 -7.28 5.66 39.12
C PRO A 599 -8.46 6.20 38.30
N ILE A 600 -8.35 6.11 36.98
CA ILE A 600 -9.44 6.47 36.06
C ILE A 600 -10.38 5.27 35.95
N GLU A 601 -11.63 5.43 36.34
CA GLU A 601 -12.65 4.38 36.28
C GLU A 601 -13.41 4.48 34.97
N LEU A 602 -13.43 3.40 34.18
CA LEU A 602 -14.20 3.29 32.96
C LEU A 602 -15.30 2.24 33.10
N LEU A 603 -16.56 2.62 32.88
CA LEU A 603 -17.62 1.65 32.64
C LEU A 603 -17.53 1.23 31.18
N ILE A 604 -17.27 -0.03 30.93
CA ILE A 604 -17.16 -0.58 29.58
C ILE A 604 -18.26 -1.57 29.26
N HIS A 605 -18.64 -1.63 27.98
CA HIS A 605 -19.57 -2.58 27.41
C HIS A 605 -18.80 -3.55 26.51
N ASN A 606 -18.90 -4.85 26.78
CA ASN A 606 -18.28 -5.91 25.99
C ASN A 606 -19.29 -7.02 25.70
N GLY A 607 -19.71 -7.13 24.45
CA GLY A 607 -20.77 -8.05 24.02
C GLY A 607 -22.11 -7.70 24.68
N LYS A 608 -22.55 -8.47 25.68
CA LYS A 608 -23.79 -8.23 26.44
C LYS A 608 -23.53 -7.82 27.88
N HIS A 609 -22.28 -7.56 28.24
CA HIS A 609 -21.87 -7.37 29.62
C HIS A 609 -21.28 -5.97 29.86
N TYR A 610 -21.59 -5.41 31.01
CA TYR A 610 -20.98 -4.20 31.51
C TYR A 610 -20.03 -4.54 32.66
N ARG A 611 -18.89 -3.88 32.73
CA ARG A 611 -17.99 -3.93 33.87
C ARG A 611 -17.25 -2.62 34.05
N THR A 612 -16.91 -2.29 35.29
CA THR A 612 -16.00 -1.19 35.58
C THR A 612 -14.56 -1.71 35.58
N VAL A 613 -13.67 -0.95 34.95
CA VAL A 613 -12.23 -1.16 34.99
C VAL A 613 -11.57 0.10 35.54
N ALA A 614 -10.51 -0.08 36.32
CA ALA A 614 -9.74 1.03 36.88
C ALA A 614 -8.36 1.06 36.22
N ILE A 615 -7.97 2.20 35.66
CA ILE A 615 -6.67 2.40 35.02
C ILE A 615 -5.80 3.28 35.94
N PRO A 616 -4.75 2.72 36.57
CA PRO A 616 -3.84 3.47 37.44
C PRO A 616 -2.79 4.20 36.59
N TYR A 617 -3.21 5.25 35.90
CA TYR A 617 -2.34 6.10 35.09
C TYR A 617 -2.32 7.53 35.62
N TYR A 618 -1.14 8.12 35.80
CA TYR A 618 -0.96 9.38 36.51
C TYR A 618 0.01 10.36 35.85
N ASP A 619 0.41 10.10 34.59
CA ASP A 619 1.42 10.93 33.90
C ASP A 619 0.80 12.05 33.04
N GLY A 620 -0.54 12.20 33.08
CA GLY A 620 -1.26 13.23 32.34
C GLY A 620 -1.38 12.93 30.84
N LEU A 621 -1.83 13.93 30.09
CA LEU A 621 -1.88 13.83 28.64
C LEU A 621 -0.47 13.85 28.04
N ARG A 622 -0.26 13.04 27.02
CA ARG A 622 1.03 12.93 26.36
C ARG A 622 0.84 12.91 24.85
N TYR A 623 1.43 13.89 24.17
CA TYR A 623 1.49 13.99 22.71
C TYR A 623 2.93 14.22 22.28
N PRO A 624 3.41 13.53 21.21
CA PRO A 624 4.80 13.63 20.76
C PRO A 624 5.07 14.96 20.06
N HIS A 625 6.28 15.51 20.31
CA HIS A 625 6.81 16.68 19.64
C HIS A 625 8.32 16.55 19.48
N LEU A 626 8.91 17.34 18.59
CA LEU A 626 10.35 17.51 18.53
C LEU A 626 10.78 18.83 19.21
N GLU A 627 11.79 18.74 20.03
CA GLU A 627 12.44 19.87 20.69
C GLU A 627 13.88 20.03 20.20
N ARG A 628 14.33 21.27 19.99
CA ARG A 628 15.69 21.56 19.56
C ARG A 628 16.71 21.16 20.62
N ILE A 629 17.79 20.52 20.18
CA ILE A 629 18.97 20.23 21.01
C ILE A 629 19.93 21.43 20.89
N ALA A 630 20.18 22.09 22.01
CA ALA A 630 21.08 23.25 22.03
C ALA A 630 22.51 22.84 21.62
N GLY A 631 23.13 23.65 20.76
CA GLY A 631 24.50 23.43 20.30
C GLY A 631 24.69 22.39 19.19
N VAL A 632 23.62 21.65 18.80
CA VAL A 632 23.66 20.76 17.64
C VAL A 632 23.16 21.51 16.39
N PRO A 633 23.82 21.40 15.22
CA PRO A 633 23.33 21.99 13.98
C PRO A 633 21.90 21.54 13.62
N ASP A 634 21.11 22.44 13.03
CA ASP A 634 19.74 22.11 12.58
C ASP A 634 19.75 21.49 11.18
N ARG A 635 20.17 20.24 11.10
CA ARG A 635 20.21 19.49 9.83
C ARG A 635 18.82 19.20 9.28
N LEU A 636 17.80 19.17 10.14
CA LEU A 636 16.44 18.94 9.69
C LEU A 636 15.95 20.06 8.79
N SER A 637 16.23 21.32 9.17
CA SER A 637 15.93 22.47 8.32
C SER A 637 16.73 22.45 7.00
N ASP A 638 17.98 21.97 7.03
CA ASP A 638 18.80 21.80 5.81
C ASP A 638 18.21 20.73 4.87
N ILE A 639 17.66 19.64 5.41
CA ILE A 639 17.06 18.53 4.64
C ILE A 639 15.84 19.01 3.85
N ILE A 640 14.96 19.78 4.49
CA ILE A 640 13.70 20.23 3.89
C ILE A 640 13.79 21.58 3.16
N ALA A 641 14.95 22.20 3.14
CA ALA A 641 15.17 23.42 2.37
C ALA A 641 15.01 23.12 0.86
N PRO A 642 14.26 23.94 0.10
CA PRO A 642 14.14 23.76 -1.34
C PRO A 642 15.49 23.70 -2.03
N LEU A 643 15.68 22.72 -2.92
CA LEU A 643 16.86 22.61 -3.77
C LEU A 643 16.83 23.74 -4.85
N LYS A 644 18.01 24.16 -5.29
CA LYS A 644 18.20 25.27 -6.25
C LYS A 644 18.82 24.77 -7.54
#